data_1f76a5afc8b1f104428e9fdc307fe293
#
_entry.id   1f76a5afc8b1f104428e9fdc307fe293
#
_cell.length_a   1.000
_cell.length_b   1.000
_cell.length_c   1.000
_cell.angle_alpha   90.00
_cell.angle_beta   90.00
_cell.angle_gamma   90.00
#
_symmetry.space_group_name_H-M   'P 1'
#
loop_
_entity.id
_entity.type
_entity.pdbx_description
1 polymer ?
#
loop_
_entity_poly.entity_id
_entity_poly.type
_entity_poly.pdbx_seq_one_letter_code
_entity_poly.pdbx_strand_id
1 'polypeptide(L)'
;MTTNGTNSSDQESRTTLELGPLFDPDSVAVVGASPESFYSGNLVDNLLDYGFDGTLYPVNPNRDNAWNRPCYDSIGDVPETVDLAVVSVPREYVVEVVRAAGERGVPVALVLTAGFAEADETGIEMERNLAETAAEAGIRVVGPNCIGVMAARGATLTSTCSREPEPGRIGLVSQSGALAFTTFFERAADRDLHFSHIVSTGNETDLTLRDYVAHLAGQESVDVICTYVEGIDEPERFVRVAETAIRNGTPVLTVKIGQSDLAEEATLSHTGSLTGDDDAWAAALDQAGIQRVPDIPDLLARASAHTAYDAPDGTGVCIASTSGGLASLLADMAAERDLTLPDIDGETERALLEMDELLNYGQLHNPADIRGYGAEALPKIADVLLAADEFDSYVFAIGLSGVDDRAAQIADDLQGIIERAEAPVYVLWTGRKEPDDPTETPPYARLRESVPVYEDPSLCLDAVASTYDFVADRDRIADRPPRHSLPTMRRKSGQKTDIDALDLDLPRGRILTWNEAEGLLSTFDVPTVETRSVTDADGAAVAVESMRGPAVLKIDSPELPHRTDAGAVRIGVDSPTEAREAYHDVVSASRAHVDDGDIEGVLVQPTVDDGVETMVGITSVDVFNSVVTVGAGGILVEALDESATLVPPFSRADARRAIERTVLGDLLVERRDGDSVPVESVVDLLVNVGDMAHSVDAVAELDLNPVFVTEDGPVAVDALVRTCE
;
A
#
# COMPACT_ATOMS: atom_id res chain seq x y z
N MET A 1 -31.02 -24.03 -20.67
CA MET A 1 -31.04 -24.84 -19.44
C MET A 1 -30.37 -23.95 -18.40
N THR A 2 -31.13 -23.55 -17.46
CA THR A 2 -30.85 -22.58 -16.41
C THR A 2 -29.62 -22.94 -15.59
N THR A 3 -28.58 -22.11 -15.64
CA THR A 3 -27.50 -22.15 -14.67
C THR A 3 -27.81 -21.10 -13.61
N ASN A 4 -28.04 -21.56 -12.39
CA ASN A 4 -28.21 -20.74 -11.20
C ASN A 4 -26.92 -19.97 -10.93
N GLY A 5 -27.00 -18.65 -10.99
CA GLY A 5 -26.05 -17.76 -10.37
C GLY A 5 -26.14 -17.90 -8.84
N THR A 6 -25.09 -18.38 -8.23
CA THR A 6 -24.94 -18.38 -6.78
C THR A 6 -24.61 -16.96 -6.33
N ASN A 7 -25.49 -16.38 -5.53
CA ASN A 7 -25.35 -15.08 -4.90
C ASN A 7 -24.02 -14.93 -4.16
N SER A 8 -23.21 -13.98 -4.57
CA SER A 8 -21.95 -13.60 -3.91
C SER A 8 -22.14 -12.88 -2.56
N SER A 9 -23.38 -12.56 -2.17
CA SER A 9 -23.71 -11.91 -0.89
C SER A 9 -23.75 -12.84 0.33
N ASP A 10 -23.72 -14.15 0.14
CA ASP A 10 -23.82 -15.12 1.25
C ASP A 10 -22.44 -15.60 1.79
N GLN A 11 -21.33 -15.13 1.22
CA GLN A 11 -19.98 -15.46 1.73
C GLN A 11 -19.45 -14.46 2.76
N GLU A 12 -20.04 -13.28 2.92
CA GLU A 12 -19.59 -12.24 3.88
C GLU A 12 -19.99 -12.51 5.35
N SER A 13 -20.83 -13.50 5.62
CA SER A 13 -21.19 -13.88 7.00
C SER A 13 -20.38 -15.09 7.53
N ARG A 14 -19.17 -15.31 7.03
CA ARG A 14 -18.27 -16.28 7.69
C ARG A 14 -17.75 -15.63 8.97
N THR A 15 -18.22 -16.21 10.11
CA THR A 15 -17.67 -16.15 11.46
C THR A 15 -16.24 -15.62 11.50
N THR A 16 -15.95 -14.70 12.42
CA THR A 16 -14.60 -14.30 12.83
C THR A 16 -13.66 -15.48 12.74
N LEU A 17 -12.64 -15.38 11.89
CA LEU A 17 -11.72 -16.48 11.62
C LEU A 17 -10.93 -16.75 12.90
N GLU A 18 -11.25 -17.83 13.60
CA GLU A 18 -10.53 -18.20 14.82
C GLU A 18 -9.24 -18.94 14.44
N LEU A 19 -8.11 -18.21 14.39
CA LEU A 19 -6.78 -18.80 14.19
C LEU A 19 -6.08 -19.17 15.52
N GLY A 20 -6.78 -19.14 16.64
CA GLY A 20 -6.26 -19.59 17.93
C GLY A 20 -5.57 -20.94 17.87
N PRO A 21 -6.20 -21.98 17.28
CA PRO A 21 -5.59 -23.30 17.16
C PRO A 21 -4.28 -23.35 16.36
N LEU A 22 -4.01 -22.35 15.52
CA LEU A 22 -2.75 -22.25 14.78
C LEU A 22 -1.60 -21.73 15.66
N PHE A 23 -1.89 -20.74 16.48
CA PHE A 23 -0.87 -20.01 17.24
C PHE A 23 -0.69 -20.48 18.68
N ASP A 24 -1.74 -21.03 19.28
CA ASP A 24 -1.75 -21.52 20.68
C ASP A 24 -2.53 -22.83 20.78
N PRO A 25 -2.06 -23.92 20.13
CA PRO A 25 -2.73 -25.22 20.18
C PRO A 25 -2.46 -25.94 21.49
N ASP A 26 -3.47 -26.56 22.10
CA ASP A 26 -3.30 -27.48 23.23
C ASP A 26 -2.78 -28.87 22.76
N SER A 27 -2.98 -29.20 21.48
CA SER A 27 -2.60 -30.50 20.90
C SER A 27 -2.18 -30.40 19.45
N VAL A 28 -1.07 -31.06 19.11
CA VAL A 28 -0.46 -31.04 17.75
C VAL A 28 -0.21 -32.46 17.27
N ALA A 29 -0.73 -32.82 16.08
CA ALA A 29 -0.33 -34.03 15.36
C ALA A 29 0.70 -33.70 14.28
N VAL A 30 1.85 -34.38 14.26
CA VAL A 30 2.89 -34.22 13.24
C VAL A 30 2.84 -35.40 12.29
N VAL A 31 2.27 -35.21 11.11
CA VAL A 31 2.12 -36.25 10.09
C VAL A 31 3.33 -36.24 9.16
N GLY A 32 4.02 -37.38 9.10
CA GLY A 32 5.39 -37.48 8.53
C GLY A 32 6.48 -37.28 9.59
N ALA A 33 6.16 -37.60 10.84
CA ALA A 33 7.05 -37.46 11.99
C ALA A 33 8.40 -38.17 11.76
N SER A 34 9.48 -37.40 11.75
CA SER A 34 10.85 -37.88 11.57
C SER A 34 11.83 -36.96 12.27
N PRO A 35 12.40 -37.38 13.42
CA PRO A 35 13.40 -36.57 14.13
C PRO A 35 14.64 -36.20 13.32
N GLU A 36 14.97 -36.98 12.30
CA GLU A 36 16.12 -36.71 11.43
C GLU A 36 15.79 -35.81 10.23
N SER A 37 14.51 -35.44 10.07
CA SER A 37 14.09 -34.51 9.00
C SER A 37 14.46 -33.08 9.33
N PHE A 38 14.99 -32.35 8.36
CA PHE A 38 15.23 -30.92 8.52
C PHE A 38 13.94 -30.15 8.85
N TYR A 39 12.81 -30.51 8.20
CA TYR A 39 11.53 -29.82 8.40
C TYR A 39 10.82 -30.29 9.68
N SER A 40 10.29 -31.49 9.71
CA SER A 40 9.53 -31.96 10.86
C SER A 40 10.37 -32.21 12.11
N GLY A 41 11.67 -32.52 11.94
CA GLY A 41 12.62 -32.69 13.05
C GLY A 41 12.85 -31.38 13.79
N ASN A 42 13.43 -30.40 13.10
CA ASN A 42 13.71 -29.09 13.70
C ASN A 42 12.46 -28.38 14.19
N LEU A 43 11.33 -28.49 13.47
CA LEU A 43 10.07 -27.88 13.91
C LEU A 43 9.63 -28.42 15.27
N VAL A 44 9.68 -29.74 15.46
CA VAL A 44 9.28 -30.36 16.73
C VAL A 44 10.32 -30.09 17.82
N ASP A 45 11.60 -30.09 17.49
CA ASP A 45 12.64 -29.74 18.43
C ASP A 45 12.45 -28.29 18.93
N ASN A 46 12.24 -27.32 18.02
CA ASN A 46 11.91 -25.94 18.39
C ASN A 46 10.63 -25.83 19.22
N LEU A 47 9.56 -26.53 18.83
CA LEU A 47 8.31 -26.56 19.57
C LEU A 47 8.49 -27.01 21.01
N LEU A 48 9.28 -28.09 21.22
CA LEU A 48 9.51 -28.66 22.55
C LEU A 48 10.52 -27.86 23.38
N ASP A 49 11.61 -27.36 22.73
CA ASP A 49 12.67 -26.62 23.38
C ASP A 49 12.21 -25.23 23.83
N TYR A 50 11.24 -24.65 23.09
CA TYR A 50 10.72 -23.29 23.39
C TYR A 50 9.41 -23.29 24.19
N GLY A 51 9.17 -24.38 24.95
CA GLY A 51 8.23 -24.34 26.05
C GLY A 51 6.80 -24.78 25.73
N PHE A 52 6.57 -25.51 24.62
CA PHE A 52 5.26 -26.10 24.37
C PHE A 52 4.91 -27.15 25.43
N ASP A 53 3.86 -26.92 26.20
CA ASP A 53 3.38 -27.80 27.28
C ASP A 53 2.16 -28.63 26.88
N GLY A 54 1.66 -28.49 25.63
CA GLY A 54 0.57 -29.25 25.07
C GLY A 54 0.93 -30.70 24.71
N THR A 55 -0.01 -31.40 24.09
CA THR A 55 0.15 -32.80 23.73
C THR A 55 0.63 -32.92 22.27
N LEU A 56 1.76 -33.65 22.07
CA LEU A 56 2.32 -33.94 20.76
C LEU A 56 2.03 -35.39 20.36
N TYR A 57 1.44 -35.59 19.17
CA TYR A 57 1.13 -36.88 18.55
C TYR A 57 1.96 -37.09 17.28
N PRO A 58 3.09 -37.85 17.33
CA PRO A 58 3.80 -38.25 16.13
C PRO A 58 2.97 -39.25 15.30
N VAL A 59 2.85 -38.98 13.99
CA VAL A 59 2.14 -39.86 13.05
C VAL A 59 3.10 -40.26 11.94
N ASN A 60 3.45 -41.56 11.88
CA ASN A 60 4.30 -42.13 10.83
C ASN A 60 4.15 -43.67 10.81
N PRO A 61 3.58 -44.29 9.75
CA PRO A 61 3.37 -45.72 9.66
C PRO A 61 4.66 -46.57 9.61
N ASN A 62 5.83 -45.93 9.41
CA ASN A 62 7.11 -46.60 9.30
C ASN A 62 7.96 -46.52 10.57
N ARG A 63 7.37 -46.00 11.68
CA ARG A 63 8.09 -45.79 12.96
C ARG A 63 7.24 -46.18 14.16
N ASP A 64 7.84 -46.86 15.11
CA ASP A 64 7.18 -47.19 16.38
C ASP A 64 7.21 -46.01 17.36
N ASN A 65 8.24 -45.18 17.30
CA ASN A 65 8.46 -44.03 18.21
C ASN A 65 9.17 -42.87 17.54
N ALA A 66 8.82 -41.66 17.97
CA ALA A 66 9.55 -40.39 17.67
C ALA A 66 9.47 -39.48 18.91
N TRP A 67 10.55 -38.72 19.23
CA TRP A 67 10.67 -37.84 20.40
C TRP A 67 10.23 -38.49 21.72
N ASN A 68 10.61 -39.77 21.93
CA ASN A 68 10.20 -40.59 23.07
C ASN A 68 8.67 -40.78 23.27
N ARG A 69 7.91 -40.63 22.19
CA ARG A 69 6.46 -40.83 22.16
C ARG A 69 6.12 -41.93 21.13
N PRO A 70 5.05 -42.70 21.35
CA PRO A 70 4.59 -43.68 20.37
C PRO A 70 4.14 -42.98 19.09
N CYS A 71 4.46 -43.56 17.93
CA CYS A 71 3.94 -43.09 16.65
C CYS A 71 2.61 -43.81 16.36
N TYR A 72 1.70 -43.08 15.71
CA TYR A 72 0.46 -43.61 15.16
C TYR A 72 0.59 -43.89 13.66
N ASP A 73 -0.08 -44.87 13.13
CA ASP A 73 0.00 -45.23 11.70
C ASP A 73 -0.64 -44.16 10.82
N SER A 74 -1.72 -43.53 11.30
CA SER A 74 -2.44 -42.47 10.62
C SER A 74 -2.97 -41.42 11.62
N ILE A 75 -3.36 -40.24 11.14
CA ILE A 75 -4.02 -39.23 11.97
C ILE A 75 -5.38 -39.74 12.48
N GLY A 76 -5.99 -40.70 11.78
CA GLY A 76 -7.21 -41.39 12.18
C GLY A 76 -7.06 -42.24 13.45
N ASP A 77 -5.86 -42.71 13.78
CA ASP A 77 -5.54 -43.54 14.92
C ASP A 77 -5.16 -42.75 16.19
N VAL A 78 -4.98 -41.43 16.08
CA VAL A 78 -4.72 -40.55 17.22
C VAL A 78 -5.91 -40.58 18.18
N PRO A 79 -5.71 -40.74 19.51
CA PRO A 79 -6.80 -41.01 20.45
C PRO A 79 -7.83 -39.91 20.61
N GLU A 80 -7.47 -38.65 20.29
CA GLU A 80 -8.35 -37.47 20.38
C GLU A 80 -8.28 -36.61 19.12
N THR A 81 -9.23 -35.69 18.95
CA THR A 81 -9.13 -34.65 17.90
C THR A 81 -8.11 -33.62 18.34
N VAL A 82 -7.14 -33.37 17.48
CA VAL A 82 -6.08 -32.36 17.75
C VAL A 82 -6.48 -30.99 17.25
N ASP A 83 -5.90 -29.94 17.81
CA ASP A 83 -6.14 -28.55 17.40
C ASP A 83 -5.41 -28.23 16.10
N LEU A 84 -4.25 -28.86 15.87
CA LEU A 84 -3.41 -28.58 14.72
C LEU A 84 -2.80 -29.86 14.15
N ALA A 85 -2.85 -30.01 12.82
CA ALA A 85 -2.11 -31.01 12.08
C ALA A 85 -0.94 -30.39 11.31
N VAL A 86 0.30 -30.70 11.68
CA VAL A 86 1.49 -30.34 10.89
C VAL A 86 1.73 -31.44 9.86
N VAL A 87 1.72 -31.09 8.58
CA VAL A 87 1.82 -32.04 7.47
C VAL A 87 3.17 -31.89 6.77
N SER A 88 4.01 -32.93 6.88
CA SER A 88 5.35 -33.01 6.29
C SER A 88 5.57 -34.38 5.65
N VAL A 89 4.73 -34.71 4.67
CA VAL A 89 4.76 -35.95 3.88
C VAL A 89 5.05 -35.63 2.41
N PRO A 90 5.45 -36.62 1.56
CA PRO A 90 5.55 -36.39 0.12
C PRO A 90 4.24 -35.84 -0.47
N ARG A 91 4.35 -34.94 -1.46
CA ARG A 91 3.21 -34.15 -1.98
C ARG A 91 2.00 -34.99 -2.39
N GLU A 92 2.21 -36.21 -2.91
CA GLU A 92 1.17 -37.14 -3.34
C GLU A 92 0.24 -37.62 -2.22
N TYR A 93 0.66 -37.49 -0.94
CA TYR A 93 -0.13 -37.91 0.23
C TYR A 93 -0.81 -36.75 0.96
N VAL A 94 -0.45 -35.48 0.65
CA VAL A 94 -0.92 -34.31 1.41
C VAL A 94 -2.45 -34.21 1.39
N VAL A 95 -3.07 -34.32 0.21
CA VAL A 95 -4.53 -34.20 0.05
C VAL A 95 -5.27 -35.26 0.87
N GLU A 96 -4.78 -36.49 0.89
CA GLU A 96 -5.38 -37.58 1.67
C GLU A 96 -5.25 -37.30 3.18
N VAL A 97 -4.09 -36.83 3.62
CA VAL A 97 -3.83 -36.47 5.04
C VAL A 97 -4.73 -35.35 5.49
N VAL A 98 -4.85 -34.26 4.70
CA VAL A 98 -5.71 -33.10 5.02
C VAL A 98 -7.17 -33.51 5.08
N ARG A 99 -7.64 -34.38 4.15
CA ARG A 99 -8.99 -34.96 4.18
C ARG A 99 -9.22 -35.72 5.48
N ALA A 100 -8.33 -36.66 5.82
CA ALA A 100 -8.45 -37.46 7.03
C ALA A 100 -8.40 -36.60 8.32
N ALA A 101 -7.63 -35.53 8.33
CA ALA A 101 -7.58 -34.56 9.44
C ALA A 101 -8.94 -33.83 9.59
N GLY A 102 -9.49 -33.33 8.49
CA GLY A 102 -10.78 -32.64 8.49
C GLY A 102 -11.95 -33.58 8.88
N GLU A 103 -11.97 -34.79 8.38
CA GLU A 103 -12.97 -35.81 8.79
C GLU A 103 -12.93 -36.12 10.30
N ARG A 104 -11.77 -35.90 10.94
CA ARG A 104 -11.59 -35.99 12.40
C ARG A 104 -12.02 -34.73 13.13
N GLY A 105 -12.33 -33.65 12.42
CA GLY A 105 -12.69 -32.36 13.00
C GLY A 105 -11.49 -31.50 13.41
N VAL A 106 -10.28 -31.79 12.87
CA VAL A 106 -9.10 -30.91 13.07
C VAL A 106 -9.37 -29.58 12.39
N PRO A 107 -9.29 -28.45 13.09
CA PRO A 107 -9.67 -27.15 12.53
C PRO A 107 -8.64 -26.58 11.55
N VAL A 108 -7.34 -26.87 11.73
CA VAL A 108 -6.24 -26.27 10.93
C VAL A 108 -5.17 -27.31 10.59
N ALA A 109 -4.69 -27.26 9.34
CA ALA A 109 -3.53 -27.99 8.85
C ALA A 109 -2.43 -27.01 8.43
N LEU A 110 -1.20 -27.17 8.98
CA LEU A 110 0.01 -26.48 8.58
C LEU A 110 0.79 -27.39 7.62
N VAL A 111 0.77 -27.07 6.33
CA VAL A 111 1.36 -27.90 5.25
C VAL A 111 2.72 -27.35 4.85
N LEU A 112 3.79 -28.01 5.35
CA LEU A 112 5.18 -27.63 5.07
C LEU A 112 5.64 -28.09 3.68
N THR A 113 4.99 -29.13 3.15
CA THR A 113 5.40 -29.80 1.90
C THR A 113 5.33 -28.84 0.72
N ALA A 114 6.42 -28.76 -0.03
CA ALA A 114 6.52 -28.06 -1.31
C ALA A 114 6.25 -29.00 -2.50
N GLY A 115 6.23 -28.45 -3.72
CA GLY A 115 6.05 -29.18 -4.96
C GLY A 115 4.60 -29.08 -5.50
N PHE A 116 3.93 -27.99 -5.21
CA PHE A 116 2.59 -27.65 -5.68
C PHE A 116 2.63 -26.67 -6.84
N ALA A 117 1.84 -25.60 -6.83
CA ALA A 117 1.74 -24.66 -7.97
C ALA A 117 3.08 -24.00 -8.35
N GLU A 118 3.97 -23.84 -7.39
CA GLU A 118 5.32 -23.29 -7.61
C GLU A 118 6.26 -24.26 -8.39
N ALA A 119 5.89 -25.52 -8.54
CA ALA A 119 6.79 -26.52 -9.10
C ALA A 119 6.48 -26.88 -10.56
N ASP A 120 5.26 -27.27 -10.87
CA ASP A 120 4.86 -27.76 -12.18
C ASP A 120 3.32 -27.77 -12.38
N GLU A 121 2.86 -28.00 -13.64
CA GLU A 121 1.42 -28.07 -13.98
C GLU A 121 0.65 -29.12 -13.16
N THR A 122 1.30 -30.24 -12.82
CA THR A 122 0.68 -31.25 -11.95
C THR A 122 0.50 -30.71 -10.53
N GLY A 123 1.46 -29.92 -10.06
CA GLY A 123 1.41 -29.22 -8.78
C GLY A 123 0.23 -28.25 -8.70
N ILE A 124 -0.06 -27.51 -9.76
CA ILE A 124 -1.24 -26.61 -9.84
C ILE A 124 -2.55 -27.42 -9.67
N GLU A 125 -2.67 -28.57 -10.36
CA GLU A 125 -3.86 -29.41 -10.21
C GLU A 125 -3.99 -30.00 -8.79
N MET A 126 -2.84 -30.38 -8.19
CA MET A 126 -2.82 -30.91 -6.82
C MET A 126 -3.19 -29.84 -5.80
N GLU A 127 -2.73 -28.61 -5.98
CA GLU A 127 -3.05 -27.47 -5.11
C GLU A 127 -4.56 -27.14 -5.16
N ARG A 128 -5.13 -27.09 -6.35
CA ARG A 128 -6.57 -26.91 -6.51
C ARG A 128 -7.36 -28.03 -5.80
N ASN A 129 -6.95 -29.30 -5.96
CA ASN A 129 -7.56 -30.42 -5.26
C ASN A 129 -7.40 -30.33 -3.73
N LEU A 130 -6.27 -29.78 -3.25
CA LEU A 130 -6.06 -29.52 -1.83
C LEU A 130 -7.05 -28.46 -1.31
N ALA A 131 -7.24 -27.35 -2.03
CA ALA A 131 -8.22 -26.30 -1.69
C ALA A 131 -9.66 -26.87 -1.61
N GLU A 132 -10.08 -27.60 -2.65
CA GLU A 132 -11.40 -28.24 -2.72
C GLU A 132 -11.60 -29.22 -1.54
N THR A 133 -10.59 -30.04 -1.28
CA THR A 133 -10.62 -31.01 -0.17
C THR A 133 -10.71 -30.33 1.19
N ALA A 134 -9.94 -29.30 1.41
CA ALA A 134 -9.97 -28.52 2.66
C ALA A 134 -11.35 -27.90 2.91
N ALA A 135 -11.94 -27.31 1.87
CA ALA A 135 -13.27 -26.71 1.94
C ALA A 135 -14.36 -27.78 2.22
N GLU A 136 -14.31 -28.94 1.54
CA GLU A 136 -15.26 -30.04 1.75
C GLU A 136 -15.15 -30.67 3.15
N ALA A 137 -13.91 -30.82 3.65
CA ALA A 137 -13.65 -31.41 4.97
C ALA A 137 -13.79 -30.40 6.13
N GLY A 138 -13.97 -29.12 5.83
CA GLY A 138 -14.13 -28.05 6.83
C GLY A 138 -12.86 -27.75 7.64
N ILE A 139 -11.68 -28.03 7.08
CA ILE A 139 -10.38 -27.76 7.68
C ILE A 139 -9.72 -26.56 6.98
N ARG A 140 -9.08 -25.67 7.74
CA ARG A 140 -8.31 -24.57 7.16
C ARG A 140 -6.88 -25.00 6.87
N VAL A 141 -6.28 -24.45 5.83
CA VAL A 141 -4.93 -24.81 5.39
C VAL A 141 -4.01 -23.60 5.38
N VAL A 142 -2.84 -23.72 6.05
CA VAL A 142 -1.69 -22.81 5.96
C VAL A 142 -0.69 -23.42 4.99
N GLY A 143 -0.23 -22.65 4.02
CA GLY A 143 0.63 -23.16 2.93
C GLY A 143 -0.19 -23.65 1.72
N PRO A 144 0.26 -24.68 0.99
CA PRO A 144 1.51 -25.47 1.14
C PRO A 144 2.79 -24.64 0.92
N ASN A 145 3.94 -25.32 0.92
CA ASN A 145 5.22 -24.67 0.66
C ASN A 145 5.55 -23.54 1.66
N CYS A 146 5.20 -23.68 2.93
CA CYS A 146 5.53 -22.73 3.98
C CYS A 146 6.62 -23.27 4.93
N ILE A 147 7.28 -22.39 5.67
CA ILE A 147 8.31 -22.79 6.67
C ILE A 147 7.73 -22.90 8.07
N GLY A 148 6.51 -22.39 8.26
CA GLY A 148 5.79 -22.48 9.52
C GLY A 148 5.28 -21.18 10.07
N VAL A 149 4.89 -21.21 11.34
CA VAL A 149 4.37 -20.06 12.08
C VAL A 149 5.01 -19.98 13.47
N MET A 150 4.97 -18.80 14.06
CA MET A 150 5.45 -18.54 15.41
C MET A 150 4.51 -17.59 16.12
N ALA A 151 4.18 -17.92 17.38
CA ALA A 151 3.61 -16.99 18.33
C ALA A 151 4.50 -16.99 19.58
N ALA A 152 5.07 -15.86 19.95
CA ALA A 152 6.07 -15.78 21.03
C ALA A 152 5.50 -16.12 22.43
N ARG A 153 4.18 -16.05 22.59
CA ARG A 153 3.46 -16.47 23.83
C ARG A 153 2.65 -17.74 23.64
N GLY A 154 2.81 -18.42 22.51
CA GLY A 154 2.13 -19.64 22.12
C GLY A 154 3.11 -20.65 21.54
N ALA A 155 2.81 -21.19 20.37
CA ALA A 155 3.63 -22.24 19.76
C ALA A 155 4.63 -21.70 18.75
N THR A 156 5.86 -22.25 18.76
CA THR A 156 6.86 -22.04 17.71
C THR A 156 6.92 -23.25 16.79
N LEU A 157 6.22 -23.15 15.67
CA LEU A 157 6.00 -24.22 14.71
C LEU A 157 6.74 -23.94 13.40
N THR A 158 8.04 -23.83 13.48
CA THR A 158 8.92 -23.57 12.32
C THR A 158 10.21 -24.37 12.40
N SER A 159 10.75 -24.76 11.24
CA SER A 159 12.00 -25.52 11.15
C SER A 159 13.27 -24.65 11.19
N THR A 160 13.14 -23.32 11.15
CA THR A 160 14.29 -22.41 10.94
C THR A 160 14.44 -21.33 12.01
N CYS A 161 13.86 -21.50 13.17
CA CYS A 161 14.08 -20.60 14.30
C CYS A 161 15.41 -20.92 15.00
N SER A 162 16.34 -19.97 15.05
CA SER A 162 17.71 -20.16 15.56
C SER A 162 17.85 -19.96 17.06
N ARG A 163 16.83 -19.40 17.72
CA ARG A 163 16.80 -19.07 19.14
C ARG A 163 15.37 -19.04 19.66
N GLU A 164 15.21 -19.16 20.96
CA GLU A 164 13.90 -18.97 21.63
C GLU A 164 13.34 -17.57 21.32
N PRO A 165 12.10 -17.47 20.84
CA PRO A 165 11.47 -16.19 20.59
C PRO A 165 11.14 -15.44 21.89
N GLU A 166 11.54 -14.17 21.97
CA GLU A 166 11.12 -13.29 23.05
C GLU A 166 9.80 -12.60 22.67
N PRO A 167 8.88 -12.42 23.64
CA PRO A 167 7.62 -11.75 23.37
C PRO A 167 7.80 -10.30 22.93
N GLY A 168 7.31 -9.98 21.75
CA GLY A 168 7.33 -8.64 21.17
C GLY A 168 5.94 -8.16 20.79
N ARG A 169 5.90 -7.09 20.00
CA ARG A 169 4.68 -6.40 19.60
C ARG A 169 4.53 -6.22 18.08
N ILE A 170 5.43 -6.83 17.29
CA ILE A 170 5.39 -6.81 15.82
C ILE A 170 4.69 -8.07 15.31
N GLY A 171 3.66 -7.93 14.49
CA GLY A 171 3.10 -9.01 13.69
C GLY A 171 3.72 -9.04 12.31
N LEU A 172 4.34 -10.16 11.88
CA LEU A 172 4.92 -10.32 10.55
C LEU A 172 4.16 -11.36 9.75
N VAL A 173 3.71 -10.99 8.55
CA VAL A 173 3.14 -11.91 7.56
C VAL A 173 3.96 -11.85 6.29
N SER A 174 4.56 -12.97 5.90
CA SER A 174 5.52 -13.02 4.80
C SER A 174 5.21 -14.14 3.83
N GLN A 175 5.12 -13.82 2.55
CA GLN A 175 5.05 -14.82 1.48
C GLN A 175 6.41 -15.51 1.28
N SER A 176 7.52 -14.86 1.65
CA SER A 176 8.84 -15.49 1.66
C SER A 176 9.13 -16.14 3.02
N GLY A 177 9.07 -17.46 3.06
CA GLY A 177 9.33 -18.23 4.28
C GLY A 177 10.77 -18.09 4.79
N ALA A 178 11.74 -18.14 3.90
CA ALA A 178 13.14 -17.99 4.26
C ALA A 178 13.42 -16.62 4.88
N LEU A 179 12.92 -15.53 4.28
CA LEU A 179 13.12 -14.18 4.81
C LEU A 179 12.45 -14.00 6.18
N ALA A 180 11.28 -14.58 6.39
CA ALA A 180 10.53 -14.44 7.64
C ALA A 180 11.34 -14.85 8.88
N PHE A 181 11.90 -16.07 8.84
CA PHE A 181 12.57 -16.68 9.99
C PHE A 181 14.10 -16.55 9.99
N THR A 182 14.72 -16.13 8.87
CA THR A 182 16.16 -15.86 8.84
C THR A 182 16.42 -14.36 8.86
N THR A 183 15.99 -13.63 7.83
CA THR A 183 16.39 -12.23 7.69
C THR A 183 15.62 -11.31 8.65
N PHE A 184 14.28 -11.40 8.68
CA PHE A 184 13.47 -10.54 9.58
C PHE A 184 13.76 -10.86 11.04
N PHE A 185 13.69 -12.13 11.41
CA PHE A 185 13.86 -12.57 12.79
C PHE A 185 15.26 -12.22 13.36
N GLU A 186 16.34 -12.48 12.57
CA GLU A 186 17.70 -12.19 13.00
C GLU A 186 18.01 -10.69 13.01
N ARG A 187 17.58 -9.96 11.97
CA ARG A 187 17.82 -8.51 11.88
C ARG A 187 17.03 -7.69 12.90
N ALA A 188 15.88 -8.16 13.30
CA ALA A 188 15.13 -7.55 14.39
C ALA A 188 15.88 -7.63 15.72
N ALA A 189 16.49 -8.78 15.99
CA ALA A 189 17.32 -8.98 17.19
C ALA A 189 18.53 -8.05 17.27
N ASP A 190 19.16 -7.74 16.14
CA ASP A 190 20.27 -6.76 16.10
C ASP A 190 19.84 -5.38 16.62
N ARG A 191 18.52 -5.13 16.69
CA ARG A 191 17.89 -3.88 17.11
C ARG A 191 17.12 -3.99 18.42
N ASP A 192 17.18 -5.15 19.10
CA ASP A 192 16.36 -5.48 20.28
C ASP A 192 14.85 -5.46 19.98
N LEU A 193 14.47 -5.83 18.76
CA LEU A 193 13.09 -5.93 18.34
C LEU A 193 12.62 -7.38 18.36
N HIS A 194 11.41 -7.57 18.86
CA HIS A 194 10.80 -8.89 19.02
C HIS A 194 9.44 -8.95 18.34
N PHE A 195 9.11 -10.13 17.82
CA PHE A 195 7.82 -10.38 17.19
C PHE A 195 6.83 -10.97 18.17
N SER A 196 5.58 -10.55 18.09
CA SER A 196 4.48 -11.27 18.71
C SER A 196 4.11 -12.52 17.90
N HIS A 197 4.05 -12.35 16.58
CA HIS A 197 3.72 -13.40 15.63
C HIS A 197 4.57 -13.29 14.37
N ILE A 198 4.94 -14.45 13.79
CA ILE A 198 5.49 -14.54 12.45
C ILE A 198 4.72 -15.63 11.69
N VAL A 199 4.28 -15.31 10.47
CA VAL A 199 3.61 -16.24 9.57
C VAL A 199 4.37 -16.32 8.25
N SER A 200 4.76 -17.54 7.85
CA SER A 200 5.13 -17.86 6.48
C SER A 200 3.90 -18.40 5.78
N THR A 201 3.33 -17.66 4.82
CA THR A 201 2.06 -18.02 4.22
C THR A 201 2.15 -19.18 3.23
N GLY A 202 3.31 -19.36 2.58
CA GLY A 202 3.48 -20.30 1.47
C GLY A 202 2.64 -19.91 0.25
N ASN A 203 2.07 -20.90 -0.44
CA ASN A 203 1.30 -20.69 -1.68
C ASN A 203 -0.10 -20.10 -1.48
N GLU A 204 -0.57 -19.95 -0.24
CA GLU A 204 -1.87 -19.33 0.08
C GLU A 204 -3.10 -20.05 -0.52
N THR A 205 -3.06 -21.38 -0.56
CA THR A 205 -4.13 -22.20 -1.12
C THR A 205 -5.51 -21.95 -0.48
N ASP A 206 -5.58 -21.68 0.83
CA ASP A 206 -6.82 -21.39 1.57
C ASP A 206 -6.68 -20.13 2.43
N LEU A 207 -5.79 -20.15 3.44
CA LEU A 207 -5.48 -18.97 4.25
C LEU A 207 -4.47 -18.11 3.53
N THR A 208 -4.82 -16.84 3.34
CA THR A 208 -4.01 -15.87 2.60
C THR A 208 -3.48 -14.78 3.51
N LEU A 209 -2.55 -13.99 3.03
CA LEU A 209 -1.95 -12.86 3.74
C LEU A 209 -3.00 -11.96 4.42
N ARG A 210 -4.14 -11.70 3.74
CA ARG A 210 -5.23 -10.87 4.31
C ARG A 210 -5.87 -11.50 5.55
N ASP A 211 -5.99 -12.83 5.60
CA ASP A 211 -6.61 -13.53 6.74
C ASP A 211 -5.75 -13.39 8.00
N TYR A 212 -4.43 -13.44 7.82
CA TYR A 212 -3.49 -13.23 8.93
C TYR A 212 -3.43 -11.76 9.36
N VAL A 213 -3.45 -10.81 8.42
CA VAL A 213 -3.53 -9.38 8.75
C VAL A 213 -4.80 -9.08 9.54
N ALA A 214 -5.95 -9.63 9.11
CA ALA A 214 -7.22 -9.48 9.83
C ALA A 214 -7.16 -10.06 11.26
N HIS A 215 -6.51 -11.20 11.43
CA HIS A 215 -6.34 -11.82 12.74
C HIS A 215 -5.42 -10.99 13.64
N LEU A 216 -4.27 -10.57 13.13
CA LEU A 216 -3.26 -9.81 13.87
C LEU A 216 -3.77 -8.43 14.31
N ALA A 217 -4.57 -7.76 13.47
CA ALA A 217 -5.19 -6.48 13.79
C ALA A 217 -6.14 -6.54 15.02
N GLY A 218 -6.60 -7.72 15.39
CA GLY A 218 -7.43 -7.94 16.57
C GLY A 218 -6.66 -8.34 17.84
N GLN A 219 -5.32 -8.46 17.76
CA GLN A 219 -4.50 -8.93 18.89
C GLN A 219 -3.95 -7.77 19.71
N GLU A 220 -4.22 -7.76 21.02
CA GLU A 220 -3.66 -6.76 21.94
C GLU A 220 -2.11 -6.78 22.03
N SER A 221 -1.49 -7.87 21.57
CA SER A 221 -0.03 -8.03 21.53
C SER A 221 0.60 -7.50 20.25
N VAL A 222 -0.16 -6.86 19.34
CA VAL A 222 0.32 -6.36 18.05
C VAL A 222 0.10 -4.86 17.96
N ASP A 223 1.19 -4.08 17.96
CA ASP A 223 1.15 -2.63 17.76
C ASP A 223 1.33 -2.24 16.30
N VAL A 224 2.03 -3.08 15.53
CA VAL A 224 2.30 -2.84 14.11
C VAL A 224 2.29 -4.16 13.34
N ILE A 225 1.71 -4.14 12.15
CA ILE A 225 1.70 -5.28 11.22
C ILE A 225 2.70 -4.99 10.10
N CYS A 226 3.66 -5.89 9.94
CA CYS A 226 4.63 -5.88 8.86
C CYS A 226 4.26 -6.95 7.83
N THR A 227 4.29 -6.61 6.53
CA THR A 227 4.02 -7.57 5.46
C THR A 227 5.14 -7.59 4.43
N TYR A 228 5.43 -8.78 3.91
CA TYR A 228 6.30 -8.96 2.75
C TYR A 228 5.50 -9.61 1.64
N VAL A 229 5.27 -8.86 0.56
CA VAL A 229 4.31 -9.19 -0.49
C VAL A 229 5.02 -9.40 -1.82
N GLU A 230 4.89 -10.61 -2.37
CA GLU A 230 5.36 -10.98 -3.70
C GLU A 230 4.26 -10.77 -4.75
N GLY A 231 3.08 -11.37 -4.54
CA GLY A 231 1.88 -11.21 -5.35
C GLY A 231 0.62 -11.50 -4.53
N ILE A 232 -0.51 -10.94 -4.91
CA ILE A 232 -1.81 -11.14 -4.25
C ILE A 232 -2.89 -11.28 -5.32
N ASP A 233 -3.66 -12.37 -5.28
CA ASP A 233 -4.74 -12.62 -6.24
C ASP A 233 -5.95 -11.69 -6.07
N GLU A 234 -6.24 -11.24 -4.85
CA GLU A 234 -7.37 -10.36 -4.53
C GLU A 234 -6.88 -9.12 -3.75
N PRO A 235 -6.09 -8.22 -4.39
CA PRO A 235 -5.43 -7.12 -3.68
C PRO A 235 -6.41 -6.13 -3.06
N GLU A 236 -7.58 -5.93 -3.65
CA GLU A 236 -8.63 -5.08 -3.10
C GLU A 236 -9.11 -5.57 -1.72
N ARG A 237 -9.14 -6.88 -1.51
CA ARG A 237 -9.52 -7.46 -0.22
C ARG A 237 -8.43 -7.29 0.82
N PHE A 238 -7.16 -7.44 0.43
CA PHE A 238 -6.03 -7.12 1.29
C PHE A 238 -6.05 -5.66 1.73
N VAL A 239 -6.16 -4.74 0.76
CA VAL A 239 -6.24 -3.29 0.99
C VAL A 239 -7.38 -2.94 1.97
N ARG A 240 -8.57 -3.54 1.82
CA ARG A 240 -9.71 -3.31 2.74
C ARG A 240 -9.45 -3.80 4.17
N VAL A 241 -8.82 -4.96 4.30
CA VAL A 241 -8.49 -5.51 5.63
C VAL A 241 -7.44 -4.64 6.33
N ALA A 242 -6.40 -4.24 5.60
CA ALA A 242 -5.36 -3.36 6.11
C ALA A 242 -5.91 -1.96 6.47
N GLU A 243 -6.77 -1.37 5.63
CA GLU A 243 -7.48 -0.13 5.97
C GLU A 243 -8.28 -0.27 7.27
N THR A 244 -8.90 -1.42 7.50
CA THR A 244 -9.64 -1.67 8.75
C THR A 244 -8.69 -1.74 9.95
N ALA A 245 -7.52 -2.34 9.82
CA ALA A 245 -6.48 -2.35 10.85
C ALA A 245 -6.04 -0.93 11.21
N ILE A 246 -5.75 -0.10 10.19
CA ILE A 246 -5.33 1.30 10.34
C ILE A 246 -6.41 2.14 11.02
N ARG A 247 -7.67 2.00 10.63
CA ARG A 247 -8.82 2.65 11.29
C ARG A 247 -8.92 2.32 12.78
N ASN A 248 -8.55 1.10 13.14
CA ASN A 248 -8.57 0.61 14.52
C ASN A 248 -7.29 0.96 15.30
N GLY A 249 -6.34 1.65 14.69
CA GLY A 249 -5.12 2.15 15.33
C GLY A 249 -3.89 1.27 15.14
N THR A 250 -3.95 0.24 14.29
CA THR A 250 -2.79 -0.63 14.01
C THR A 250 -2.18 -0.27 12.65
N PRO A 251 -0.99 0.34 12.59
CA PRO A 251 -0.28 0.63 11.33
C PRO A 251 0.08 -0.64 10.58
N VAL A 252 0.06 -0.55 9.25
CA VAL A 252 0.46 -1.62 8.34
C VAL A 252 1.61 -1.13 7.46
N LEU A 253 2.76 -1.78 7.59
CA LEU A 253 3.98 -1.51 6.82
C LEU A 253 4.19 -2.64 5.82
N THR A 254 4.46 -2.31 4.55
CA THR A 254 4.53 -3.30 3.48
C THR A 254 5.78 -3.14 2.63
N VAL A 255 6.57 -4.19 2.54
CA VAL A 255 7.56 -4.37 1.48
C VAL A 255 6.88 -5.10 0.33
N LYS A 256 6.60 -4.40 -0.78
CA LYS A 256 6.06 -4.97 -2.02
C LYS A 256 7.19 -5.11 -3.03
N ILE A 257 7.46 -6.34 -3.47
CA ILE A 257 8.45 -6.62 -4.51
C ILE A 257 7.80 -6.76 -5.90
N GLY A 258 8.60 -6.93 -6.93
CA GLY A 258 8.10 -7.01 -8.32
C GLY A 258 7.82 -5.64 -8.93
N GLN A 259 8.62 -4.63 -8.60
CA GLN A 259 8.44 -3.24 -9.05
C GLN A 259 9.08 -2.95 -10.42
N SER A 260 9.95 -3.81 -10.89
CA SER A 260 10.62 -3.68 -12.19
C SER A 260 10.37 -4.90 -13.04
N ASP A 261 10.46 -4.76 -14.36
CA ASP A 261 10.31 -5.86 -15.32
C ASP A 261 11.18 -7.07 -14.94
N LEU A 262 12.42 -6.82 -14.48
CA LEU A 262 13.32 -7.88 -14.02
C LEU A 262 12.84 -8.56 -12.75
N ALA A 263 12.30 -7.80 -11.80
CA ALA A 263 11.78 -8.35 -10.56
C ALA A 263 10.45 -9.06 -10.79
N GLU A 264 9.62 -8.58 -11.71
CA GLU A 264 8.39 -9.23 -12.13
C GLU A 264 8.65 -10.62 -12.73
N GLU A 265 9.61 -10.72 -13.69
CA GLU A 265 10.02 -12.00 -14.28
C GLU A 265 10.54 -12.99 -13.21
N ALA A 266 11.34 -12.48 -12.26
CA ALA A 266 11.85 -13.30 -11.16
C ALA A 266 10.75 -13.79 -10.21
N THR A 267 9.81 -12.92 -9.87
CA THR A 267 8.67 -13.24 -8.98
C THR A 267 7.72 -14.24 -9.63
N LEU A 268 7.36 -14.00 -10.89
CA LEU A 268 6.52 -14.92 -11.67
C LEU A 268 7.13 -16.31 -11.75
N SER A 269 8.46 -16.39 -11.95
CA SER A 269 9.19 -17.67 -11.96
C SER A 269 9.20 -18.37 -10.60
N HIS A 270 9.12 -17.63 -9.50
CA HIS A 270 9.22 -18.16 -8.13
C HIS A 270 7.88 -18.56 -7.53
N THR A 271 6.84 -17.75 -7.74
CA THR A 271 5.52 -17.90 -7.09
C THR A 271 4.39 -18.25 -8.06
N GLY A 272 4.60 -18.04 -9.36
CA GLY A 272 3.55 -18.16 -10.38
C GLY A 272 2.51 -17.04 -10.36
N SER A 273 2.66 -16.04 -9.49
CA SER A 273 1.73 -14.91 -9.35
C SER A 273 2.18 -13.70 -10.14
N LEU A 274 1.25 -12.97 -10.75
CA LEU A 274 1.51 -11.68 -11.39
C LEU A 274 1.74 -10.62 -10.31
N THR A 275 2.76 -9.78 -10.50
CA THR A 275 3.05 -8.68 -9.57
C THR A 275 2.17 -7.47 -9.81
N GLY A 276 1.64 -7.33 -11.03
CA GLY A 276 0.75 -6.26 -11.47
C GLY A 276 1.46 -4.90 -11.65
N ASP A 277 0.66 -3.90 -12.07
CA ASP A 277 1.11 -2.53 -12.29
C ASP A 277 1.57 -1.88 -10.96
N ASP A 278 2.83 -1.42 -10.89
CA ASP A 278 3.43 -0.86 -9.67
C ASP A 278 2.78 0.47 -9.27
N ASP A 279 2.38 1.30 -10.24
CA ASP A 279 1.69 2.58 -9.98
C ASP A 279 0.30 2.33 -9.38
N ALA A 280 -0.40 1.31 -9.86
CA ALA A 280 -1.68 0.89 -9.29
C ALA A 280 -1.53 0.40 -7.84
N TRP A 281 -0.48 -0.40 -7.57
CA TRP A 281 -0.16 -0.82 -6.20
C TRP A 281 0.20 0.36 -5.31
N ALA A 282 1.07 1.27 -5.76
CA ALA A 282 1.45 2.46 -5.00
C ALA A 282 0.22 3.30 -4.63
N ALA A 283 -0.65 3.53 -5.62
CA ALA A 283 -1.90 4.27 -5.41
C ALA A 283 -2.84 3.55 -4.42
N ALA A 284 -3.04 2.24 -4.56
CA ALA A 284 -3.93 1.48 -3.69
C ALA A 284 -3.46 1.47 -2.23
N LEU A 285 -2.15 1.29 -2.01
CA LEU A 285 -1.54 1.30 -0.68
C LEU A 285 -1.64 2.69 -0.04
N ASP A 286 -1.29 3.77 -0.76
CA ASP A 286 -1.39 5.15 -0.29
C ASP A 286 -2.83 5.52 0.08
N GLN A 287 -3.79 5.23 -0.79
CA GLN A 287 -5.20 5.48 -0.52
C GLN A 287 -5.72 4.75 0.72
N ALA A 288 -5.18 3.59 1.04
CA ALA A 288 -5.55 2.82 2.22
C ALA A 288 -4.75 3.21 3.49
N GLY A 289 -3.75 4.09 3.37
CA GLY A 289 -2.84 4.45 4.46
C GLY A 289 -1.85 3.36 4.82
N ILE A 290 -1.63 2.39 3.92
CA ILE A 290 -0.62 1.35 4.07
C ILE A 290 0.72 1.95 3.69
N GLN A 291 1.67 1.95 4.58
CA GLN A 291 2.98 2.49 4.32
C GLN A 291 3.83 1.50 3.51
N ARG A 292 4.10 1.85 2.26
CA ARG A 292 5.03 1.11 1.43
C ARG A 292 6.47 1.47 1.81
N VAL A 293 7.30 0.46 2.09
CA VAL A 293 8.69 0.64 2.48
C VAL A 293 9.63 -0.05 1.49
N PRO A 294 10.83 0.53 1.25
CA PRO A 294 11.71 0.06 0.19
C PRO A 294 12.39 -1.27 0.50
N ASP A 295 12.71 -1.55 1.76
CA ASP A 295 13.47 -2.73 2.16
C ASP A 295 13.23 -3.16 3.62
N ILE A 296 13.87 -4.27 4.01
CA ILE A 296 13.74 -4.87 5.35
C ILE A 296 14.36 -3.99 6.45
N PRO A 297 15.55 -3.40 6.30
CA PRO A 297 16.11 -2.45 7.27
C PRO A 297 15.21 -1.28 7.57
N ASP A 298 14.57 -0.69 6.57
CA ASP A 298 13.63 0.42 6.72
C ASP A 298 12.33 -0.04 7.40
N LEU A 299 11.78 -1.17 6.98
CA LEU A 299 10.59 -1.74 7.62
C LEU A 299 10.79 -1.96 9.12
N LEU A 300 11.93 -2.55 9.52
CA LEU A 300 12.25 -2.77 10.93
C LEU A 300 12.51 -1.45 11.69
N ALA A 301 13.09 -0.45 11.01
CA ALA A 301 13.31 0.87 11.61
C ALA A 301 11.96 1.57 11.91
N ARG A 302 11.03 1.57 10.96
CA ARG A 302 9.68 2.13 11.18
C ARG A 302 8.89 1.33 12.21
N ALA A 303 8.91 0.00 12.13
CA ALA A 303 8.24 -0.86 13.10
C ALA A 303 8.73 -0.61 14.53
N SER A 304 10.03 -0.30 14.72
CA SER A 304 10.58 0.02 16.04
C SER A 304 9.97 1.29 16.65
N ALA A 305 9.67 2.30 15.85
CA ALA A 305 9.02 3.51 16.30
C ALA A 305 7.57 3.24 16.75
N HIS A 306 6.82 2.51 15.93
CA HIS A 306 5.42 2.17 16.24
C HIS A 306 5.25 1.24 17.45
N THR A 307 6.29 0.47 17.82
CA THR A 307 6.24 -0.38 19.03
C THR A 307 6.70 0.34 20.29
N ALA A 308 7.45 1.44 20.14
CA ALA A 308 8.02 2.18 21.26
C ALA A 308 7.13 3.33 21.74
N TYR A 309 6.35 3.91 20.82
CA TYR A 309 5.61 5.14 21.09
C TYR A 309 4.18 5.04 20.61
N ASP A 310 3.29 5.68 21.39
CA ASP A 310 1.98 6.07 20.88
C ASP A 310 2.14 7.13 19.77
N ALA A 311 1.11 7.30 18.98
CA ALA A 311 1.08 8.30 17.91
C ALA A 311 1.28 9.72 18.50
N PRO A 312 2.14 10.58 17.89
CA PRO A 312 2.34 11.94 18.37
C PRO A 312 1.05 12.78 18.27
N ASP A 313 0.86 13.71 19.21
CA ASP A 313 -0.35 14.55 19.28
C ASP A 313 -0.35 15.71 18.25
N GLY A 314 0.81 16.09 17.73
CA GLY A 314 0.99 17.18 16.78
C GLY A 314 2.01 16.83 15.69
N THR A 315 2.63 17.82 15.04
CA THR A 315 3.55 17.64 13.91
C THR A 315 4.95 18.20 14.13
N GLY A 316 5.22 18.82 15.29
CA GLY A 316 6.47 19.50 15.59
C GLY A 316 7.60 18.54 16.01
N VAL A 317 8.68 18.47 15.22
CA VAL A 317 9.86 17.68 15.53
C VAL A 317 11.00 18.57 16.01
N CYS A 318 11.55 18.32 17.20
CA CYS A 318 12.77 18.95 17.68
C CYS A 318 13.98 18.07 17.37
N ILE A 319 14.99 18.58 16.73
CA ILE A 319 16.26 17.88 16.50
C ILE A 319 17.39 18.60 17.25
N ALA A 320 18.03 17.90 18.18
CA ALA A 320 19.22 18.39 18.89
C ALA A 320 20.44 17.53 18.53
N SER A 321 21.47 18.15 17.91
CA SER A 321 22.63 17.43 17.42
C SER A 321 23.93 17.90 18.07
N THR A 322 24.81 16.95 18.44
CA THR A 322 26.17 17.24 18.89
C THR A 322 27.13 17.65 17.76
N SER A 323 26.63 17.76 16.52
CA SER A 323 27.42 18.11 15.32
C SER A 323 26.62 19.01 14.39
N GLY A 324 27.13 20.21 14.11
CA GLY A 324 26.48 21.17 13.20
C GLY A 324 26.35 20.63 11.76
N GLY A 325 27.33 19.85 11.28
CA GLY A 325 27.21 19.20 9.97
C GLY A 325 26.11 18.15 9.93
N LEU A 326 25.93 17.38 11.01
CA LEU A 326 24.83 16.43 11.13
C LEU A 326 23.48 17.17 11.26
N ALA A 327 23.42 18.27 12.01
CA ALA A 327 22.21 19.10 12.11
C ALA A 327 21.73 19.60 10.74
N SER A 328 22.66 20.12 9.92
CA SER A 328 22.33 20.58 8.56
C SER A 328 21.86 19.44 7.65
N LEU A 329 22.53 18.28 7.71
CA LEU A 329 22.10 17.11 6.96
C LEU A 329 20.68 16.66 7.36
N LEU A 330 20.40 16.64 8.66
CA LEU A 330 19.07 16.24 9.16
C LEU A 330 18.00 17.26 8.78
N ALA A 331 18.32 18.54 8.64
CA ALA A 331 17.38 19.56 8.13
C ALA A 331 16.97 19.27 6.69
N ASP A 332 17.95 18.99 5.79
CA ASP A 332 17.67 18.64 4.40
C ASP A 332 16.82 17.36 4.32
N MET A 333 17.20 16.33 5.06
CA MET A 333 16.49 15.04 5.07
C MET A 333 15.08 15.13 5.70
N ALA A 334 14.87 16.02 6.66
CA ALA A 334 13.55 16.28 7.25
C ALA A 334 12.62 16.97 6.24
N ALA A 335 13.15 17.94 5.48
CA ALA A 335 12.41 18.61 4.42
C ALA A 335 11.98 17.64 3.30
N GLU A 336 12.83 16.69 2.92
CA GLU A 336 12.50 15.63 1.94
C GLU A 336 11.37 14.71 2.40
N ARG A 337 11.05 14.70 3.70
CA ARG A 337 10.04 13.85 4.34
C ARG A 337 8.82 14.64 4.85
N ASP A 338 8.70 15.89 4.46
CA ASP A 338 7.64 16.81 4.89
C ASP A 338 7.51 16.93 6.43
N LEU A 339 8.60 16.66 7.17
CA LEU A 339 8.62 16.83 8.62
C LEU A 339 8.64 18.31 9.00
N THR A 340 7.75 18.70 9.88
CA THR A 340 7.69 20.08 10.39
C THR A 340 8.75 20.27 11.47
N LEU A 341 9.66 21.20 11.26
CA LEU A 341 10.68 21.61 12.23
C LEU A 341 10.35 23.03 12.73
N PRO A 342 9.53 23.20 13.79
CA PRO A 342 9.22 24.53 14.32
C PRO A 342 10.48 25.26 14.78
N ASP A 343 10.52 26.57 14.58
CA ASP A 343 11.58 27.41 15.15
C ASP A 343 11.54 27.34 16.68
N ILE A 344 12.72 27.35 17.32
CA ILE A 344 12.83 27.44 18.76
C ILE A 344 12.32 28.81 19.20
N ASP A 345 11.36 28.89 20.10
CA ASP A 345 10.79 30.16 20.54
C ASP A 345 11.79 31.05 21.31
N GLY A 346 11.51 32.35 21.37
CA GLY A 346 12.44 33.32 21.98
C GLY A 346 12.61 33.15 23.51
N GLU A 347 11.80 32.41 24.23
CA GLU A 347 11.97 32.09 25.64
C GLU A 347 12.87 30.85 25.79
N THR A 348 12.60 29.82 25.03
CA THR A 348 13.39 28.57 24.94
C THR A 348 14.79 28.89 24.39
N GLU A 349 14.89 29.66 23.30
CA GLU A 349 16.20 30.13 22.77
C GLU A 349 17.02 30.87 23.84
N ARG A 350 16.40 31.80 24.58
CA ARG A 350 17.07 32.55 25.61
C ARG A 350 17.56 31.67 26.76
N ALA A 351 16.76 30.73 27.20
CA ALA A 351 17.12 29.77 28.25
C ALA A 351 18.33 28.90 27.83
N LEU A 352 18.36 28.46 26.57
CA LEU A 352 19.49 27.70 26.01
C LEU A 352 20.75 28.61 25.88
N LEU A 353 20.60 29.85 25.43
CA LEU A 353 21.71 30.78 25.24
C LEU A 353 22.35 31.29 26.55
N GLU A 354 21.62 31.20 27.67
CA GLU A 354 22.14 31.51 29.02
C GLU A 354 23.00 30.36 29.61
N MET A 355 23.06 29.19 28.97
CA MET A 355 23.91 28.09 29.42
C MET A 355 25.37 28.31 29.05
N ASP A 356 26.26 28.35 30.07
CA ASP A 356 27.71 28.56 29.87
C ASP A 356 28.35 27.43 29.02
N GLU A 357 27.78 26.28 29.06
CA GLU A 357 28.21 25.05 28.33
C GLU A 357 27.95 25.13 26.84
N LEU A 358 26.91 25.90 26.43
CA LEU A 358 26.63 26.17 25.01
C LEU A 358 27.48 27.36 24.56
N LEU A 359 28.61 27.06 23.89
CA LEU A 359 29.45 28.10 23.28
C LEU A 359 28.72 28.78 22.12
N ASN A 360 28.13 29.93 22.38
CA ASN A 360 27.25 30.62 21.46
C ASN A 360 28.00 31.33 20.32
N TYR A 361 27.62 30.98 19.09
CA TYR A 361 28.05 31.63 17.88
C TYR A 361 26.88 32.05 16.98
N GLY A 362 25.80 32.57 17.54
CA GLY A 362 24.66 33.03 16.76
C GLY A 362 23.32 32.55 17.31
N GLN A 363 22.30 32.59 16.49
CA GLN A 363 20.96 32.08 16.79
C GLN A 363 20.94 30.56 16.84
N LEU A 364 20.16 29.99 17.75
CA LEU A 364 19.83 28.59 17.76
C LEU A 364 18.58 28.40 16.91
N HIS A 365 18.65 27.50 15.93
CA HIS A 365 17.56 27.09 15.08
C HIS A 365 17.23 25.62 15.35
N ASN A 366 16.10 25.16 14.91
CA ASN A 366 15.79 23.74 14.83
C ASN A 366 16.14 23.25 13.40
N PRO A 367 17.09 22.32 13.22
CA PRO A 367 17.85 21.55 14.20
C PRO A 367 18.86 22.33 15.03
N ALA A 368 18.88 22.08 16.34
CA ALA A 368 19.78 22.75 17.27
C ALA A 368 21.19 22.12 17.27
N ASP A 369 22.20 22.89 16.84
CA ASP A 369 23.62 22.49 17.00
C ASP A 369 24.09 22.76 18.45
N ILE A 370 23.98 21.71 19.29
CA ILE A 370 24.44 21.76 20.68
C ILE A 370 25.94 21.46 20.83
N ARG A 371 26.62 21.08 19.73
CA ARG A 371 28.05 20.76 19.63
C ARG A 371 28.50 19.65 20.59
N GLY A 372 29.75 19.20 20.43
CA GLY A 372 30.33 18.21 21.29
C GLY A 372 30.43 18.61 22.78
N TYR A 373 30.48 19.92 23.08
CA TYR A 373 30.46 20.43 24.46
C TYR A 373 29.06 20.37 25.08
N GLY A 374 28.00 20.55 24.31
CA GLY A 374 26.62 20.41 24.76
C GLY A 374 26.29 19.00 25.21
N ALA A 375 27.05 17.99 24.77
CA ALA A 375 26.90 16.63 25.27
C ALA A 375 27.15 16.51 26.79
N GLU A 376 27.92 17.42 27.39
CA GLU A 376 28.16 17.44 28.84
C GLU A 376 27.02 18.11 29.62
N ALA A 377 26.18 18.88 28.91
CA ALA A 377 25.01 19.57 29.47
C ALA A 377 23.68 18.99 28.95
N LEU A 378 23.74 17.83 28.29
CA LEU A 378 22.58 17.22 27.61
C LEU A 378 21.32 17.15 28.47
N PRO A 379 21.36 16.75 29.76
CA PRO A 379 20.15 16.74 30.60
C PRO A 379 19.52 18.13 30.79
N LYS A 380 20.33 19.17 30.94
CA LYS A 380 19.84 20.55 31.10
C LYS A 380 19.24 21.10 29.82
N ILE A 381 19.88 20.80 28.66
CA ILE A 381 19.39 21.17 27.35
C ILE A 381 18.06 20.50 27.09
N ALA A 382 17.99 19.19 27.36
CA ALA A 382 16.77 18.42 27.20
C ALA A 382 15.64 18.96 28.08
N ASP A 383 15.91 19.31 29.35
CA ASP A 383 14.91 19.88 30.24
C ASP A 383 14.28 21.17 29.69
N VAL A 384 15.05 22.00 29.02
CA VAL A 384 14.54 23.22 28.36
C VAL A 384 13.74 22.88 27.12
N LEU A 385 14.24 21.98 26.25
CA LEU A 385 13.55 21.59 25.03
C LEU A 385 12.24 20.83 25.32
N LEU A 386 12.25 19.92 26.31
CA LEU A 386 11.06 19.16 26.73
C LEU A 386 9.97 20.03 27.39
N ALA A 387 10.33 21.22 27.85
CA ALA A 387 9.38 22.17 28.45
C ALA A 387 8.75 23.12 27.41
N ALA A 388 9.17 23.05 26.16
CA ALA A 388 8.66 23.86 25.06
C ALA A 388 7.38 23.24 24.47
N ASP A 389 6.36 24.07 24.24
CA ASP A 389 5.04 23.62 23.78
C ASP A 389 4.96 23.38 22.24
N GLU A 390 6.01 23.78 21.48
CA GLU A 390 6.04 23.68 20.04
C GLU A 390 6.50 22.33 19.48
N PHE A 391 6.93 21.40 20.34
CA PHE A 391 7.51 20.13 19.92
C PHE A 391 6.69 18.92 20.41
N ASP A 392 6.35 18.06 19.48
CA ASP A 392 5.57 16.83 19.74
C ASP A 392 6.44 15.56 19.73
N SER A 393 7.70 15.68 19.27
CA SER A 393 8.71 14.62 19.34
C SER A 393 10.13 15.18 19.29
N TYR A 394 11.11 14.37 19.72
CA TYR A 394 12.50 14.77 19.87
C TYR A 394 13.45 13.77 19.21
N VAL A 395 14.43 14.27 18.46
CA VAL A 395 15.54 13.49 17.89
C VAL A 395 16.85 13.98 18.54
N PHE A 396 17.47 13.16 19.38
CA PHE A 396 18.81 13.44 19.90
C PHE A 396 19.85 12.75 19.01
N ALA A 397 20.56 13.58 18.22
CA ALA A 397 21.53 13.12 17.22
C ALA A 397 22.97 13.21 17.76
N ILE A 398 23.55 12.07 18.10
CA ILE A 398 24.87 11.93 18.74
C ILE A 398 25.91 11.56 17.68
N GLY A 399 26.74 12.53 17.29
CA GLY A 399 27.87 12.35 16.36
C GLY A 399 29.19 12.02 17.03
N LEU A 400 29.18 11.41 18.23
CA LEU A 400 30.36 11.11 19.04
C LEU A 400 30.62 9.58 19.07
N SER A 401 31.86 9.19 19.45
CA SER A 401 32.20 7.77 19.61
C SER A 401 31.26 7.07 20.59
N GLY A 402 30.81 5.87 20.26
CA GLY A 402 29.89 5.07 21.06
C GLY A 402 30.53 4.14 22.08
N VAL A 403 31.87 4.19 22.31
CA VAL A 403 32.59 3.18 23.11
C VAL A 403 33.59 3.75 24.13
N ASP A 404 33.64 5.08 24.32
CA ASP A 404 34.50 5.69 25.33
C ASP A 404 33.73 6.04 26.62
N ASP A 405 34.44 6.54 27.66
CA ASP A 405 33.84 6.92 28.94
C ASP A 405 32.76 8.00 28.78
N ARG A 406 32.86 8.87 27.75
CA ARG A 406 31.84 9.87 27.43
C ARG A 406 30.58 9.22 26.86
N ALA A 407 30.73 8.15 26.08
CA ALA A 407 29.59 7.43 25.55
C ALA A 407 28.72 6.84 26.67
N ALA A 408 29.37 6.28 27.69
CA ALA A 408 28.63 5.76 28.85
C ALA A 408 27.83 6.86 29.57
N GLN A 409 28.45 8.05 29.78
CA GLN A 409 27.75 9.17 30.42
C GLN A 409 26.60 9.69 29.55
N ILE A 410 26.81 9.83 28.24
CA ILE A 410 25.73 10.28 27.31
C ILE A 410 24.59 9.29 27.27
N ALA A 411 24.89 7.98 27.29
CA ALA A 411 23.85 6.96 27.33
C ALA A 411 23.03 7.02 28.63
N ASP A 412 23.71 7.18 29.79
CA ASP A 412 23.03 7.36 31.08
C ASP A 412 22.18 8.66 31.11
N ASP A 413 22.68 9.75 30.55
CA ASP A 413 21.96 11.03 30.43
C ASP A 413 20.72 10.88 29.51
N LEU A 414 20.87 10.25 28.36
CA LEU A 414 19.75 9.97 27.44
C LEU A 414 18.70 9.07 28.11
N GLN A 415 19.12 8.02 28.83
CA GLN A 415 18.20 7.18 29.59
C GLN A 415 17.35 8.02 30.55
N GLY A 416 18.00 8.91 31.31
CA GLY A 416 17.29 9.80 32.22
C GLY A 416 16.39 10.82 31.49
N ILE A 417 16.72 11.24 30.28
CA ILE A 417 15.85 12.10 29.45
C ILE A 417 14.61 11.31 29.00
N ILE A 418 14.80 10.11 28.48
CA ILE A 418 13.73 9.23 28.00
C ILE A 418 12.73 8.93 29.13
N GLU A 419 13.20 8.63 30.34
CA GLU A 419 12.34 8.30 31.49
C GLU A 419 11.42 9.46 31.94
N ARG A 420 11.75 10.71 31.61
CA ARG A 420 10.95 11.87 31.99
C ARG A 420 10.26 12.58 30.84
N ALA A 421 10.54 12.18 29.59
CA ALA A 421 9.86 12.72 28.41
C ALA A 421 8.42 12.19 28.35
N GLU A 422 7.47 13.08 28.10
CA GLU A 422 6.07 12.73 27.85
C GLU A 422 5.78 12.50 26.36
N ALA A 423 6.68 12.99 25.49
CA ALA A 423 6.60 12.83 24.04
C ALA A 423 7.68 11.87 23.51
N PRO A 424 7.53 11.32 22.30
CA PRO A 424 8.48 10.39 21.70
C PRO A 424 9.91 10.95 21.62
N VAL A 425 10.90 10.15 22.03
CA VAL A 425 12.33 10.49 21.98
C VAL A 425 13.08 9.48 21.12
N TYR A 426 13.54 9.90 19.97
CA TYR A 426 14.35 9.10 19.05
C TYR A 426 15.83 9.36 19.30
N VAL A 427 16.63 8.30 19.34
CA VAL A 427 18.08 8.42 19.51
C VAL A 427 18.76 8.04 18.18
N LEU A 428 19.46 9.00 17.59
CA LEU A 428 20.34 8.78 16.44
C LEU A 428 21.79 8.79 16.90
N TRP A 429 22.49 7.65 16.87
CA TRP A 429 23.89 7.57 17.27
C TRP A 429 24.78 7.15 16.10
N THR A 430 25.31 8.13 15.34
CA THR A 430 26.06 7.90 14.10
C THR A 430 27.53 7.49 14.34
N GLY A 431 28.09 7.80 15.50
CA GLY A 431 29.49 7.49 15.86
C GLY A 431 29.68 6.06 16.37
N ARG A 432 29.01 5.07 15.74
CA ARG A 432 29.14 3.66 16.12
C ARG A 432 30.58 3.17 16.03
N LYS A 433 31.01 2.45 17.06
CA LYS A 433 32.24 1.65 17.04
C LYS A 433 31.99 0.38 17.82
N GLU A 434 32.40 -0.75 17.30
CA GLU A 434 32.42 -2.00 18.05
C GLU A 434 33.45 -1.91 19.18
N PRO A 435 33.12 -2.41 20.39
CA PRO A 435 34.10 -2.55 21.48
C PRO A 435 35.29 -3.40 21.04
N ASP A 436 36.47 -3.14 21.58
CA ASP A 436 37.65 -3.96 21.31
C ASP A 436 37.47 -5.40 21.85
N ASP A 437 36.69 -5.57 22.93
CA ASP A 437 36.27 -6.88 23.44
C ASP A 437 34.83 -7.17 22.91
N PRO A 438 34.63 -8.22 22.09
CA PRO A 438 33.31 -8.57 21.54
C PRO A 438 32.30 -9.06 22.60
N THR A 439 32.74 -9.25 23.86
CA THR A 439 31.83 -9.59 24.97
C THR A 439 31.28 -8.36 25.69
N GLU A 440 31.78 -7.16 25.37
CA GLU A 440 31.30 -5.90 25.93
C GLU A 440 30.15 -5.34 25.11
N THR A 441 29.05 -4.98 25.75
CA THR A 441 27.95 -4.26 25.14
C THR A 441 28.27 -2.77 25.10
N PRO A 442 28.28 -2.12 23.92
CA PRO A 442 28.54 -0.69 23.85
C PRO A 442 27.47 0.10 24.60
N PRO A 443 27.82 1.23 25.25
CA PRO A 443 26.90 2.01 26.07
C PRO A 443 25.58 2.38 25.38
N TYR A 444 25.64 2.78 24.12
CA TYR A 444 24.44 3.16 23.35
C TYR A 444 23.49 1.98 23.10
N ALA A 445 23.99 0.74 23.08
CA ALA A 445 23.15 -0.43 22.86
C ALA A 445 22.24 -0.73 24.06
N ARG A 446 22.58 -0.25 25.26
CA ARG A 446 21.71 -0.40 26.43
C ARG A 446 20.43 0.41 26.31
N LEU A 447 20.46 1.51 25.56
CA LEU A 447 19.27 2.33 25.31
C LEU A 447 18.19 1.59 24.51
N ARG A 448 18.58 0.56 23.73
CA ARG A 448 17.64 -0.24 22.91
C ARG A 448 16.59 -0.96 23.74
N GLU A 449 16.88 -1.27 25.01
CA GLU A 449 15.89 -1.83 25.93
C GLU A 449 14.75 -0.86 26.27
N SER A 450 14.96 0.45 26.03
CA SER A 450 14.01 1.50 26.41
C SER A 450 13.43 2.24 25.21
N VAL A 451 14.22 2.47 24.16
CA VAL A 451 13.84 3.23 22.96
C VAL A 451 14.57 2.72 21.74
N PRO A 452 14.01 2.97 20.54
CA PRO A 452 14.74 2.72 19.29
C PRO A 452 16.01 3.57 19.19
N VAL A 453 17.14 2.92 18.91
CA VAL A 453 18.41 3.58 18.63
C VAL A 453 18.80 3.34 17.19
N TYR A 454 18.87 4.42 16.43
CA TYR A 454 19.22 4.44 15.02
C TYR A 454 20.69 4.78 14.83
N GLU A 455 21.32 4.16 13.85
CA GLU A 455 22.71 4.43 13.46
C GLU A 455 22.78 5.20 12.14
N ASP A 456 21.75 5.06 11.33
CA ASP A 456 21.60 5.69 10.03
C ASP A 456 20.59 6.86 10.11
N PRO A 457 20.99 8.08 9.66
CA PRO A 457 20.11 9.26 9.67
C PRO A 457 18.82 9.06 8.85
N SER A 458 18.90 8.38 7.70
CA SER A 458 17.72 8.14 6.86
C SER A 458 16.71 7.28 7.59
N LEU A 459 17.14 6.13 8.10
CA LEU A 459 16.28 5.21 8.84
C LEU A 459 15.65 5.85 10.10
N CYS A 460 16.39 6.76 10.76
CA CYS A 460 15.86 7.51 11.90
C CYS A 460 14.71 8.43 11.48
N LEU A 461 14.93 9.26 10.46
CA LEU A 461 13.91 10.21 10.01
C LEU A 461 12.75 9.51 9.29
N ASP A 462 12.99 8.41 8.58
CA ASP A 462 11.93 7.57 8.01
C ASP A 462 11.04 6.98 9.10
N ALA A 463 11.62 6.56 10.22
CA ALA A 463 10.88 6.06 11.37
C ALA A 463 10.05 7.16 12.06
N VAL A 464 10.62 8.37 12.20
CA VAL A 464 9.88 9.54 12.71
C VAL A 464 8.73 9.88 11.78
N ALA A 465 9.00 10.07 10.48
CA ALA A 465 7.98 10.40 9.48
C ALA A 465 6.84 9.36 9.45
N SER A 466 7.20 8.07 9.55
CA SER A 466 6.23 6.97 9.56
C SER A 466 5.17 7.11 10.66
N THR A 467 5.52 7.61 11.84
CA THR A 467 4.55 7.80 12.92
C THR A 467 3.61 8.98 12.66
N TYR A 468 4.09 10.06 12.07
CA TYR A 468 3.28 11.21 11.65
C TYR A 468 2.38 10.87 10.47
N ASP A 469 2.91 10.19 9.45
CA ASP A 469 2.14 9.72 8.30
C ASP A 469 0.99 8.80 8.73
N PHE A 470 1.25 7.90 9.68
CA PHE A 470 0.21 7.03 10.22
C PHE A 470 -0.94 7.82 10.85
N VAL A 471 -0.65 8.87 11.64
CA VAL A 471 -1.69 9.72 12.25
C VAL A 471 -2.50 10.41 11.16
N ALA A 472 -1.82 11.07 10.22
CA ALA A 472 -2.45 11.79 9.13
C ALA A 472 -3.33 10.87 8.27
N ASP A 473 -2.84 9.68 7.93
CA ASP A 473 -3.57 8.71 7.13
C ASP A 473 -4.74 8.10 7.90
N ARG A 474 -4.56 7.74 9.18
CA ARG A 474 -5.63 7.25 10.02
C ARG A 474 -6.78 8.26 10.13
N ASP A 475 -6.46 9.53 10.38
CA ASP A 475 -7.44 10.59 10.51
C ASP A 475 -8.16 10.85 9.17
N ARG A 476 -7.42 10.92 8.05
CA ARG A 476 -7.97 11.00 6.69
C ARG A 476 -8.92 9.84 6.38
N ILE A 477 -8.54 8.62 6.77
CA ILE A 477 -9.34 7.42 6.56
C ILE A 477 -10.56 7.41 7.49
N ALA A 478 -10.45 7.87 8.73
CA ALA A 478 -11.55 7.92 9.69
C ALA A 478 -12.68 8.86 9.25
N ASP A 479 -12.32 9.98 8.61
CA ASP A 479 -13.26 10.99 8.14
C ASP A 479 -14.10 10.56 6.91
N ARG A 480 -13.77 9.44 6.29
CA ARG A 480 -14.50 8.90 5.14
C ARG A 480 -15.21 7.58 5.49
N PRO A 481 -16.31 7.22 4.79
CA PRO A 481 -16.87 5.88 4.90
C PRO A 481 -15.83 4.82 4.44
N PRO A 482 -15.85 3.60 5.01
CA PRO A 482 -14.99 2.52 4.53
C PRO A 482 -15.15 2.28 3.02
N ARG A 483 -14.09 1.90 2.31
CA ARG A 483 -14.10 1.74 0.83
C ARG A 483 -15.27 0.89 0.31
N HIS A 484 -15.60 -0.19 0.99
CA HIS A 484 -16.73 -1.05 0.62
C HIS A 484 -18.11 -0.40 0.79
N SER A 485 -18.20 0.74 1.47
CA SER A 485 -19.42 1.49 1.68
C SER A 485 -19.38 2.87 1.01
N LEU A 486 -18.32 3.17 0.22
CA LEU A 486 -18.30 4.39 -0.60
C LEU A 486 -19.48 4.33 -1.57
N PRO A 487 -20.36 5.35 -1.55
CA PRO A 487 -21.54 5.32 -2.40
C PRO A 487 -21.09 5.44 -3.86
N THR A 488 -21.33 4.42 -4.62
CA THR A 488 -21.35 4.51 -6.07
C THR A 488 -22.51 5.43 -6.46
N MET A 489 -22.22 6.58 -7.05
CA MET A 489 -23.10 7.66 -7.49
C MET A 489 -23.99 8.36 -6.45
N ARG A 490 -23.64 9.60 -6.12
CA ARG A 490 -24.60 10.62 -5.66
C ARG A 490 -24.96 11.56 -6.80
N ARG A 491 -26.09 11.32 -7.47
CA ARG A 491 -26.66 12.34 -8.37
C ARG A 491 -27.10 13.58 -7.55
N LYS A 492 -26.87 14.77 -8.11
CA LYS A 492 -27.39 16.06 -7.58
C LYS A 492 -28.90 16.04 -7.27
N SER A 493 -29.64 15.05 -7.80
CA SER A 493 -31.10 14.88 -7.58
C SER A 493 -31.47 14.11 -6.31
N GLY A 494 -30.50 13.60 -5.51
CA GLY A 494 -30.80 12.86 -4.27
C GLY A 494 -31.42 11.46 -4.48
N GLN A 495 -31.55 10.97 -5.70
CA GLN A 495 -31.99 9.61 -6.00
C GLN A 495 -30.79 8.66 -6.05
N LYS A 496 -30.80 7.63 -5.20
CA LYS A 496 -29.92 6.45 -5.36
C LYS A 496 -30.31 5.77 -6.67
N THR A 497 -29.41 5.73 -7.64
CA THR A 497 -29.56 4.85 -8.81
C THR A 497 -28.87 3.54 -8.45
N ASP A 498 -29.58 2.46 -8.54
CA ASP A 498 -29.03 1.11 -8.45
C ASP A 498 -28.21 0.89 -9.73
N ILE A 499 -26.88 0.89 -9.61
CA ILE A 499 -25.95 0.82 -10.75
C ILE A 499 -26.01 -0.55 -11.40
N ASP A 500 -26.32 -1.60 -10.63
CA ASP A 500 -26.64 -2.95 -11.14
C ASP A 500 -27.84 -2.98 -12.09
N ALA A 501 -28.57 -1.84 -12.21
CA ALA A 501 -29.71 -1.67 -13.11
C ALA A 501 -29.41 -0.80 -14.35
N LEU A 502 -28.18 -0.29 -14.51
CA LEU A 502 -27.74 0.40 -15.74
C LEU A 502 -27.31 -0.68 -16.77
N ASP A 503 -28.32 -1.18 -17.49
CA ASP A 503 -28.10 -2.00 -18.70
C ASP A 503 -27.61 -1.05 -19.82
N LEU A 504 -26.32 -0.63 -19.71
CA LEU A 504 -25.65 0.12 -20.75
C LEU A 504 -25.24 -0.88 -21.84
N ASP A 505 -26.08 -0.97 -22.87
CA ASP A 505 -25.80 -1.78 -24.06
C ASP A 505 -24.65 -1.12 -24.88
N LEU A 506 -23.44 -1.16 -24.31
CA LEU A 506 -22.24 -0.61 -24.97
C LEU A 506 -21.74 -1.63 -26.00
N PRO A 507 -21.39 -1.17 -27.21
CA PRO A 507 -20.73 -2.03 -28.19
C PRO A 507 -19.41 -2.55 -27.63
N ARG A 508 -19.01 -3.77 -27.99
CA ARG A 508 -17.79 -4.42 -27.46
C ARG A 508 -16.65 -4.37 -28.48
N GLY A 509 -15.43 -4.29 -27.98
CA GLY A 509 -14.19 -4.43 -28.74
C GLY A 509 -13.90 -3.30 -29.70
N ARG A 510 -14.43 -2.09 -29.50
CA ARG A 510 -14.19 -0.95 -30.37
C ARG A 510 -14.11 0.39 -29.63
N ILE A 511 -13.66 1.40 -30.34
CA ILE A 511 -13.77 2.79 -29.91
C ILE A 511 -15.21 3.27 -30.14
N LEU A 512 -15.77 4.00 -29.18
CA LEU A 512 -17.11 4.60 -29.28
C LEU A 512 -17.08 5.85 -30.19
N THR A 513 -18.18 6.09 -30.90
CA THR A 513 -18.43 7.38 -31.54
C THR A 513 -18.61 8.48 -30.49
N TRP A 514 -18.48 9.76 -30.86
CA TRP A 514 -18.68 10.87 -29.93
C TRP A 514 -20.05 10.81 -29.23
N ASN A 515 -21.11 10.53 -29.99
CA ASN A 515 -22.47 10.48 -29.40
C ASN A 515 -22.62 9.35 -28.38
N GLU A 516 -22.00 8.20 -28.60
CA GLU A 516 -22.00 7.08 -27.65
C GLU A 516 -21.18 7.42 -26.40
N ALA A 517 -19.98 8.01 -26.60
CA ALA A 517 -19.11 8.46 -25.53
C ALA A 517 -19.77 9.56 -24.68
N GLU A 518 -20.38 10.60 -25.31
CA GLU A 518 -21.09 11.66 -24.63
C GLU A 518 -22.28 11.12 -23.81
N GLY A 519 -23.00 10.14 -24.33
CA GLY A 519 -24.10 9.46 -23.62
C GLY A 519 -23.60 8.77 -22.34
N LEU A 520 -22.46 8.07 -22.43
CA LEU A 520 -21.82 7.43 -21.27
C LEU A 520 -21.34 8.49 -20.27
N LEU A 521 -20.57 9.50 -20.71
CA LEU A 521 -20.03 10.57 -19.87
C LEU A 521 -21.14 11.35 -19.17
N SER A 522 -22.23 11.68 -19.88
CA SER A 522 -23.40 12.36 -19.30
C SER A 522 -24.10 11.52 -18.23
N THR A 523 -24.08 10.19 -18.33
CA THR A 523 -24.65 9.30 -17.33
C THR A 523 -23.94 9.42 -15.99
N PHE A 524 -22.64 9.74 -16.02
CA PHE A 524 -21.81 9.92 -14.83
C PHE A 524 -21.51 11.39 -14.49
N ASP A 525 -22.32 12.33 -15.00
CA ASP A 525 -22.16 13.78 -14.77
C ASP A 525 -20.75 14.31 -15.13
N VAL A 526 -20.08 13.69 -16.12
CA VAL A 526 -18.80 14.17 -16.67
C VAL A 526 -19.09 15.27 -17.70
N PRO A 527 -18.64 16.51 -17.47
CA PRO A 527 -18.99 17.63 -18.34
C PRO A 527 -18.27 17.59 -19.68
N THR A 528 -19.01 17.72 -20.77
CA THR A 528 -18.47 17.82 -22.14
C THR A 528 -18.85 19.15 -22.76
N VAL A 529 -18.07 19.61 -23.72
CA VAL A 529 -18.38 20.80 -24.50
C VAL A 529 -19.62 20.59 -25.38
N GLU A 530 -20.47 21.61 -25.53
CA GLU A 530 -21.62 21.54 -26.46
C GLU A 530 -21.15 21.13 -27.86
N THR A 531 -21.64 20.00 -28.34
CA THR A 531 -21.18 19.44 -29.61
C THR A 531 -22.36 19.24 -30.54
N ARG A 532 -22.15 19.57 -31.84
CA ARG A 532 -23.12 19.29 -32.90
C ARG A 532 -22.48 18.40 -33.94
N SER A 533 -23.02 17.22 -34.14
CA SER A 533 -22.62 16.33 -35.23
C SER A 533 -23.34 16.72 -36.51
N VAL A 534 -22.60 16.88 -37.60
CA VAL A 534 -23.10 17.28 -38.92
C VAL A 534 -22.55 16.36 -40.02
N THR A 535 -23.37 16.08 -41.03
CA THR A 535 -23.00 15.15 -42.12
C THR A 535 -22.76 15.84 -43.45
N ASP A 536 -22.90 17.18 -43.50
CA ASP A 536 -22.64 17.96 -44.71
C ASP A 536 -22.12 19.38 -44.38
N ALA A 537 -21.57 20.04 -45.41
CA ALA A 537 -20.96 21.36 -45.27
C ALA A 537 -21.98 22.48 -44.94
N ASP A 538 -23.23 22.34 -45.34
CA ASP A 538 -24.29 23.30 -45.00
C ASP A 538 -24.73 23.16 -43.57
N GLY A 539 -24.79 21.94 -43.02
CA GLY A 539 -24.97 21.67 -41.59
C GLY A 539 -23.88 22.30 -40.75
N ALA A 540 -22.60 22.18 -41.19
CA ALA A 540 -21.49 22.81 -40.51
C ALA A 540 -21.61 24.35 -40.47
N ALA A 541 -22.02 24.95 -41.59
CA ALA A 541 -22.24 26.39 -41.69
C ALA A 541 -23.36 26.86 -40.73
N VAL A 542 -24.48 26.12 -40.64
CA VAL A 542 -25.59 26.43 -39.72
C VAL A 542 -25.17 26.26 -38.27
N ALA A 543 -24.37 25.21 -37.97
CA ALA A 543 -23.86 24.98 -36.65
C ALA A 543 -22.98 26.14 -36.15
N VAL A 544 -22.00 26.57 -36.95
CA VAL A 544 -21.10 27.70 -36.64
C VAL A 544 -21.86 29.03 -36.52
N GLU A 545 -22.84 29.29 -37.43
CA GLU A 545 -23.66 30.53 -37.37
C GLU A 545 -24.46 30.64 -36.07
N SER A 546 -24.84 29.52 -35.47
CA SER A 546 -25.59 29.47 -34.21
C SER A 546 -24.73 29.54 -32.94
N MET A 547 -23.39 29.37 -33.06
CA MET A 547 -22.47 29.43 -31.95
C MET A 547 -22.07 30.87 -31.61
N ARG A 548 -21.67 31.11 -30.38
CA ARG A 548 -21.10 32.37 -29.93
C ARG A 548 -19.58 32.27 -29.96
N GLY A 549 -18.94 32.92 -30.93
CA GLY A 549 -17.48 32.91 -31.11
C GLY A 549 -16.98 31.84 -32.09
N PRO A 550 -15.65 31.69 -32.21
CA PRO A 550 -15.06 30.74 -33.12
C PRO A 550 -15.35 29.30 -32.73
N ALA A 551 -15.39 28.44 -33.73
CA ALA A 551 -15.66 27.01 -33.56
C ALA A 551 -14.44 26.15 -33.91
N VAL A 552 -14.47 24.92 -33.43
CA VAL A 552 -13.57 23.82 -33.82
C VAL A 552 -14.38 22.80 -34.59
N LEU A 553 -13.88 22.41 -35.76
CA LEU A 553 -14.43 21.31 -36.57
C LEU A 553 -13.45 20.14 -36.49
N LYS A 554 -13.96 18.95 -36.16
CA LYS A 554 -13.15 17.73 -36.15
C LYS A 554 -13.94 16.52 -36.62
N ILE A 555 -13.25 15.56 -37.22
CA ILE A 555 -13.88 14.33 -37.69
C ILE A 555 -14.42 13.48 -36.55
N ASP A 556 -15.56 12.84 -36.76
CA ASP A 556 -16.06 11.76 -35.88
C ASP A 556 -15.84 10.42 -36.62
N SER A 557 -14.84 9.68 -36.18
CA SER A 557 -14.51 8.36 -36.71
C SER A 557 -13.84 7.53 -35.61
N PRO A 558 -14.40 6.39 -35.24
CA PRO A 558 -13.76 5.45 -34.30
C PRO A 558 -12.42 4.91 -34.79
N GLU A 559 -12.22 4.82 -36.12
CA GLU A 559 -10.99 4.32 -36.73
C GLU A 559 -9.88 5.37 -36.84
N LEU A 560 -10.16 6.65 -36.43
CA LEU A 560 -9.20 7.74 -36.45
C LEU A 560 -9.07 8.42 -35.09
N PRO A 561 -8.48 7.76 -34.07
CA PRO A 561 -8.35 8.30 -32.73
C PRO A 561 -7.46 9.55 -32.66
N HIS A 562 -6.36 9.61 -33.43
CA HIS A 562 -5.40 10.74 -33.43
C HIS A 562 -5.74 11.75 -34.53
N ARG A 563 -6.82 12.49 -34.33
CA ARG A 563 -7.40 13.42 -35.33
C ARG A 563 -6.47 14.56 -35.71
N THR A 564 -5.70 15.07 -34.75
CA THR A 564 -4.76 16.19 -34.96
C THR A 564 -3.62 15.81 -35.90
N ASP A 565 -3.00 14.66 -35.73
CA ASP A 565 -1.90 14.16 -36.55
C ASP A 565 -2.32 13.90 -37.98
N ALA A 566 -3.57 13.47 -38.15
CA ALA A 566 -4.17 13.25 -39.49
C ALA A 566 -4.59 14.56 -40.16
N GLY A 567 -4.44 15.73 -39.53
CA GLY A 567 -4.93 17.01 -40.03
C GLY A 567 -6.46 17.12 -40.12
N ALA A 568 -7.15 16.26 -39.39
CA ALA A 568 -8.62 16.14 -39.37
C ALA A 568 -9.29 17.04 -38.35
N VAL A 569 -8.63 18.15 -37.94
CA VAL A 569 -9.12 19.18 -37.02
C VAL A 569 -8.88 20.58 -37.63
N ARG A 570 -9.87 21.47 -37.52
CA ARG A 570 -9.77 22.91 -37.85
C ARG A 570 -10.22 23.73 -36.66
N ILE A 571 -9.37 24.63 -36.21
CA ILE A 571 -9.59 25.52 -35.05
C ILE A 571 -9.81 26.95 -35.56
N GLY A 572 -10.63 27.73 -34.87
CA GLY A 572 -10.81 29.17 -35.13
C GLY A 572 -11.71 29.48 -36.32
N VAL A 573 -12.71 28.64 -36.61
CA VAL A 573 -13.67 28.82 -37.68
C VAL A 573 -14.80 29.74 -37.16
N ASP A 574 -14.91 30.96 -37.75
CA ASP A 574 -15.82 31.98 -37.23
C ASP A 574 -16.93 32.43 -38.19
N SER A 575 -16.95 31.88 -39.41
CA SER A 575 -17.95 32.22 -40.41
C SER A 575 -18.56 31.01 -41.14
N PRO A 576 -19.83 31.10 -41.62
CA PRO A 576 -20.46 30.03 -42.40
C PRO A 576 -19.69 29.63 -43.64
N THR A 577 -18.91 30.54 -44.23
CA THR A 577 -18.10 30.24 -45.42
C THR A 577 -16.89 29.40 -45.02
N GLU A 578 -16.17 29.80 -44.00
CA GLU A 578 -15.05 29.05 -43.46
C GLU A 578 -15.48 27.67 -42.92
N ALA A 579 -16.69 27.59 -42.34
CA ALA A 579 -17.22 26.31 -41.88
C ALA A 579 -17.39 25.28 -43.01
N ARG A 580 -17.85 25.73 -44.20
CA ARG A 580 -17.94 24.84 -45.38
C ARG A 580 -16.57 24.39 -45.87
N GLU A 581 -15.61 25.32 -45.91
CA GLU A 581 -14.23 25.01 -46.33
C GLU A 581 -13.59 24.05 -45.30
N ALA A 582 -13.70 24.32 -44.03
CA ALA A 582 -13.19 23.49 -42.93
C ALA A 582 -13.80 22.08 -42.94
N TYR A 583 -15.12 21.95 -43.21
CA TYR A 583 -15.76 20.66 -43.35
C TYR A 583 -15.12 19.83 -44.48
N HIS A 584 -14.94 20.43 -45.66
CA HIS A 584 -14.31 19.74 -46.78
C HIS A 584 -12.84 19.36 -46.51
N ASP A 585 -12.11 20.25 -45.86
CA ASP A 585 -10.70 20.01 -45.50
C ASP A 585 -10.57 18.84 -44.51
N VAL A 586 -11.37 18.85 -43.43
CA VAL A 586 -11.37 17.82 -42.40
C VAL A 586 -11.75 16.46 -42.98
N VAL A 587 -12.83 16.39 -43.78
CA VAL A 587 -13.25 15.14 -44.45
C VAL A 587 -12.21 14.66 -45.47
N SER A 588 -11.61 15.58 -46.23
CA SER A 588 -10.59 15.21 -47.20
C SER A 588 -9.32 14.67 -46.57
N ALA A 589 -8.91 15.26 -45.41
CA ALA A 589 -7.77 14.80 -44.64
C ALA A 589 -8.02 13.40 -44.06
N SER A 590 -9.22 13.16 -43.53
CA SER A 590 -9.58 11.87 -42.91
C SER A 590 -9.60 10.73 -43.92
N ARG A 591 -10.06 10.97 -45.16
CA ARG A 591 -10.09 9.98 -46.25
C ARG A 591 -8.72 9.46 -46.68
N ALA A 592 -7.64 10.09 -46.25
CA ALA A 592 -6.30 9.58 -46.49
C ALA A 592 -5.93 8.45 -45.50
N HIS A 593 -6.72 8.29 -44.44
CA HIS A 593 -6.43 7.40 -43.30
C HIS A 593 -7.51 6.34 -43.04
N VAL A 594 -8.81 6.66 -43.38
CA VAL A 594 -9.95 5.78 -43.10
C VAL A 594 -10.89 5.73 -44.32
N ASP A 595 -11.70 4.68 -44.43
CA ASP A 595 -12.69 4.53 -45.49
C ASP A 595 -13.92 5.42 -45.19
N ASP A 596 -14.64 5.84 -46.26
CA ASP A 596 -15.84 6.70 -46.15
C ASP A 596 -16.94 6.11 -45.24
N GLY A 597 -16.98 4.80 -45.13
CA GLY A 597 -17.96 4.08 -44.28
C GLY A 597 -17.66 4.17 -42.78
N ASP A 598 -16.44 4.57 -42.43
CA ASP A 598 -15.98 4.68 -41.02
C ASP A 598 -16.04 6.14 -40.52
N ILE A 599 -16.54 7.06 -41.37
CA ILE A 599 -16.75 8.47 -41.02
C ILE A 599 -18.22 8.66 -40.65
N GLU A 600 -18.49 8.89 -39.34
CA GLU A 600 -19.86 9.17 -38.84
C GLU A 600 -20.32 10.60 -39.15
N GLY A 601 -19.39 11.56 -39.20
CA GLY A 601 -19.66 12.96 -39.49
C GLY A 601 -18.52 13.89 -39.09
N VAL A 602 -18.85 15.16 -38.95
CA VAL A 602 -17.97 16.21 -38.43
C VAL A 602 -18.58 16.81 -37.19
N LEU A 603 -17.85 16.85 -36.11
CA LEU A 603 -18.20 17.48 -34.84
C LEU A 603 -17.88 18.98 -34.94
N VAL A 604 -18.84 19.81 -34.57
CA VAL A 604 -18.70 21.27 -34.48
C VAL A 604 -18.88 21.67 -33.01
N GLN A 605 -17.84 22.28 -32.45
CA GLN A 605 -17.77 22.65 -31.02
C GLN A 605 -17.34 24.11 -30.87
N PRO A 606 -17.80 24.87 -29.85
CA PRO A 606 -17.23 26.17 -29.55
C PRO A 606 -15.76 26.03 -29.13
N THR A 607 -14.94 27.02 -29.48
CA THR A 607 -13.56 27.10 -28.97
C THR A 607 -13.61 27.40 -27.46
N VAL A 608 -12.81 26.67 -26.68
CA VAL A 608 -12.57 26.96 -25.26
C VAL A 608 -11.21 27.64 -25.20
N ASP A 609 -11.21 28.95 -24.96
CA ASP A 609 -10.01 29.79 -25.06
C ASP A 609 -9.32 30.03 -23.72
N ASP A 610 -9.93 29.67 -22.60
CA ASP A 610 -9.45 30.00 -21.25
C ASP A 610 -9.63 28.82 -20.31
N GLY A 611 -8.56 28.45 -19.61
CA GLY A 611 -8.59 27.32 -18.66
C GLY A 611 -7.21 26.72 -18.44
N VAL A 612 -7.10 25.89 -17.39
CA VAL A 612 -5.94 25.02 -17.18
C VAL A 612 -6.21 23.73 -17.94
N GLU A 613 -5.31 23.38 -18.87
CA GLU A 613 -5.38 22.11 -19.58
C GLU A 613 -5.03 20.96 -18.63
N THR A 614 -5.93 20.00 -18.56
CA THR A 614 -5.84 18.81 -17.70
C THR A 614 -6.14 17.57 -18.53
N MET A 615 -5.55 16.45 -18.17
CA MET A 615 -5.94 15.14 -18.68
C MET A 615 -6.55 14.29 -17.57
N VAL A 616 -7.54 13.47 -17.92
CA VAL A 616 -8.13 12.46 -17.03
C VAL A 616 -8.37 11.19 -17.83
N GLY A 617 -7.81 10.08 -17.40
CA GLY A 617 -7.90 8.80 -18.07
C GLY A 617 -8.40 7.66 -17.21
N ILE A 618 -8.93 6.62 -17.85
CA ILE A 618 -9.14 5.29 -17.24
C ILE A 618 -8.30 4.32 -18.04
N THR A 619 -7.59 3.43 -17.35
CA THR A 619 -6.87 2.32 -17.98
C THR A 619 -7.23 1.04 -17.24
N SER A 620 -7.59 0.00 -18.00
CA SER A 620 -7.79 -1.35 -17.44
C SER A 620 -6.44 -1.95 -17.08
N VAL A 621 -6.33 -2.49 -15.86
CA VAL A 621 -5.12 -3.13 -15.34
C VAL A 621 -5.48 -4.50 -14.75
N ASP A 622 -4.55 -5.46 -14.84
CA ASP A 622 -4.83 -6.86 -14.50
C ASP A 622 -5.17 -7.07 -13.01
N VAL A 623 -4.60 -6.24 -12.12
CA VAL A 623 -4.63 -6.51 -10.67
C VAL A 623 -5.75 -5.77 -9.95
N PHE A 624 -6.12 -4.56 -10.38
CA PHE A 624 -7.15 -3.70 -9.77
C PHE A 624 -8.33 -3.38 -10.71
N ASN A 625 -8.54 -4.17 -11.75
CA ASN A 625 -9.52 -3.97 -12.81
C ASN A 625 -9.28 -2.68 -13.62
N SER A 626 -9.23 -1.53 -12.95
CA SER A 626 -8.98 -0.25 -13.60
C SER A 626 -8.30 0.75 -12.67
N VAL A 627 -7.60 1.71 -13.26
CA VAL A 627 -7.04 2.88 -12.59
C VAL A 627 -7.56 4.15 -13.26
N VAL A 628 -7.62 5.24 -12.48
CA VAL A 628 -7.89 6.59 -12.96
C VAL A 628 -6.62 7.40 -12.86
N THR A 629 -6.20 8.04 -13.96
CA THR A 629 -5.04 8.92 -14.00
C THR A 629 -5.47 10.37 -14.15
N VAL A 630 -4.75 11.29 -13.52
CA VAL A 630 -4.95 12.75 -13.62
C VAL A 630 -3.61 13.44 -13.70
N GLY A 631 -3.49 14.45 -14.57
CA GLY A 631 -2.27 15.25 -14.71
C GLY A 631 -2.53 16.55 -15.46
N ALA A 632 -1.48 17.39 -15.56
CA ALA A 632 -1.52 18.56 -16.42
C ALA A 632 -1.70 18.12 -17.87
N GLY A 633 -2.49 18.84 -18.66
CA GLY A 633 -2.74 18.57 -20.09
C GLY A 633 -1.79 19.33 -21.01
N GLY A 634 -1.96 19.13 -22.32
CA GLY A 634 -1.24 19.85 -23.35
C GLY A 634 0.25 19.50 -23.47
N ILE A 635 1.07 20.45 -23.90
CA ILE A 635 2.52 20.27 -24.15
C ILE A 635 3.29 19.92 -22.85
N LEU A 636 2.72 20.20 -21.70
CA LEU A 636 3.35 19.95 -20.40
C LEU A 636 3.36 18.46 -20.04
N VAL A 637 2.37 17.68 -20.47
CA VAL A 637 2.29 16.23 -20.20
C VAL A 637 3.54 15.50 -20.70
N GLU A 638 3.92 15.75 -21.98
CA GLU A 638 5.07 15.07 -22.60
C GLU A 638 6.42 15.51 -22.02
N ALA A 639 6.46 16.69 -21.37
CA ALA A 639 7.69 17.28 -20.85
C ALA A 639 7.98 16.94 -19.39
N LEU A 640 6.94 16.70 -18.58
CA LEU A 640 7.07 16.55 -17.13
C LEU A 640 6.84 15.11 -16.66
N ASP A 641 6.12 14.27 -17.43
CA ASP A 641 5.77 12.89 -17.08
C ASP A 641 5.18 12.74 -15.66
N GLU A 642 4.46 13.80 -15.20
CA GLU A 642 3.88 13.86 -13.87
C GLU A 642 2.36 13.68 -13.93
N SER A 643 1.93 12.50 -13.54
CA SER A 643 0.51 12.18 -13.33
C SER A 643 0.32 11.50 -11.98
N ALA A 644 -0.87 11.61 -11.42
CA ALA A 644 -1.27 10.83 -10.25
C ALA A 644 -2.24 9.74 -10.65
N THR A 645 -2.06 8.56 -10.05
CA THR A 645 -2.91 7.37 -10.25
C THR A 645 -3.81 7.18 -9.04
N LEU A 646 -5.06 6.78 -9.28
CA LEU A 646 -6.07 6.46 -8.28
C LEU A 646 -6.70 5.10 -8.61
N VAL A 647 -6.91 4.28 -7.61
CA VAL A 647 -7.62 2.99 -7.74
C VAL A 647 -9.07 3.16 -7.27
N PRO A 648 -10.07 3.00 -8.14
CA PRO A 648 -11.48 3.06 -7.76
C PRO A 648 -11.90 1.91 -6.83
N PRO A 649 -12.89 2.12 -5.93
CA PRO A 649 -13.49 3.38 -5.60
C PRO A 649 -12.62 4.22 -4.67
N PHE A 650 -12.62 5.53 -4.85
CA PHE A 650 -11.86 6.47 -4.03
C PHE A 650 -12.73 7.64 -3.55
N SER A 651 -12.28 8.31 -2.50
CA SER A 651 -13.01 9.43 -1.91
C SER A 651 -12.60 10.77 -2.53
N ARG A 652 -13.39 11.83 -2.24
CA ARG A 652 -13.01 13.21 -2.57
C ARG A 652 -11.67 13.63 -1.96
N ALA A 653 -11.33 13.13 -0.78
CA ALA A 653 -10.06 13.41 -0.13
C ALA A 653 -8.89 12.77 -0.89
N ASP A 654 -9.06 11.52 -1.37
CA ASP A 654 -8.06 10.84 -2.20
C ASP A 654 -7.87 11.58 -3.54
N ALA A 655 -8.95 11.99 -4.21
CA ALA A 655 -8.90 12.75 -5.45
C ALA A 655 -8.19 14.11 -5.27
N ARG A 656 -8.48 14.83 -4.18
CA ARG A 656 -7.82 16.10 -3.86
C ARG A 656 -6.31 15.90 -3.65
N ARG A 657 -5.92 14.92 -2.82
CA ARG A 657 -4.52 14.59 -2.56
C ARG A 657 -3.76 14.21 -3.85
N ALA A 658 -4.41 13.47 -4.76
CA ALA A 658 -3.83 13.16 -6.06
C ALA A 658 -3.54 14.42 -6.88
N ILE A 659 -4.46 15.40 -6.91
CA ILE A 659 -4.25 16.68 -7.59
C ILE A 659 -3.10 17.47 -6.93
N GLU A 660 -3.13 17.60 -5.61
CA GLU A 660 -2.16 18.38 -4.83
C GLU A 660 -0.71 17.86 -4.95
N ARG A 661 -0.54 16.59 -5.27
CA ARG A 661 0.78 15.94 -5.47
C ARG A 661 1.35 16.12 -6.88
N THR A 662 0.62 16.75 -7.76
CA THR A 662 1.06 17.00 -9.14
C THR A 662 1.22 18.49 -9.43
N VAL A 663 1.97 18.82 -10.46
CA VAL A 663 2.06 20.21 -10.97
C VAL A 663 0.70 20.80 -11.30
N LEU A 664 -0.31 19.95 -11.57
CA LEU A 664 -1.69 20.42 -11.76
C LEU A 664 -2.21 21.17 -10.53
N GLY A 665 -1.92 20.69 -9.32
CA GLY A 665 -2.31 21.38 -8.07
C GLY A 665 -1.78 22.79 -8.03
N ASP A 666 -0.49 22.99 -8.32
CA ASP A 666 0.14 24.30 -8.36
C ASP A 666 -0.46 25.19 -9.45
N LEU A 667 -0.70 24.65 -10.65
CA LEU A 667 -1.31 25.37 -11.77
C LEU A 667 -2.73 25.86 -11.48
N LEU A 668 -3.51 25.11 -10.69
CA LEU A 668 -4.85 25.48 -10.27
C LEU A 668 -4.86 26.57 -9.19
N VAL A 669 -3.82 26.63 -8.34
CA VAL A 669 -3.67 27.62 -7.26
C VAL A 669 -3.01 28.92 -7.74
N GLU A 670 -2.04 28.87 -8.67
CA GLU A 670 -1.16 30.00 -9.05
C GLU A 670 -1.70 30.91 -10.16
N ARG A 671 -2.98 30.92 -10.52
CA ARG A 671 -3.48 31.85 -11.54
C ARG A 671 -3.27 33.29 -11.11
N ARG A 672 -2.45 34.03 -11.89
CA ARG A 672 -1.94 35.40 -11.61
C ARG A 672 -2.98 36.51 -11.60
N ASP A 673 -4.23 36.28 -11.94
CA ASP A 673 -5.25 37.32 -12.14
C ASP A 673 -6.34 37.36 -11.06
N GLY A 674 -6.21 36.60 -9.95
CA GLY A 674 -7.11 36.69 -8.79
C GLY A 674 -8.42 35.89 -8.90
N ASP A 675 -8.64 35.18 -10.01
CA ASP A 675 -9.76 34.28 -10.22
C ASP A 675 -9.28 32.83 -9.94
N SER A 676 -9.61 32.30 -8.76
CA SER A 676 -9.26 30.92 -8.39
C SER A 676 -10.14 29.92 -9.16
N VAL A 677 -9.50 29.06 -9.93
CA VAL A 677 -10.17 27.91 -10.53
C VAL A 677 -10.54 26.96 -9.40
N PRO A 678 -11.79 26.51 -9.30
CA PRO A 678 -12.20 25.68 -8.17
C PRO A 678 -11.61 24.27 -8.30
N VAL A 679 -10.56 23.96 -7.53
CA VAL A 679 -9.99 22.59 -7.38
C VAL A 679 -11.10 21.58 -7.09
N GLU A 680 -12.12 21.98 -6.33
CA GLU A 680 -13.26 21.14 -5.99
C GLU A 680 -14.03 20.62 -7.22
N SER A 681 -14.08 21.39 -8.31
CA SER A 681 -14.74 20.93 -9.54
C SER A 681 -13.94 19.85 -10.27
N VAL A 682 -12.62 19.87 -10.17
CA VAL A 682 -11.74 18.80 -10.68
C VAL A 682 -11.86 17.56 -9.80
N VAL A 683 -11.97 17.74 -8.49
CA VAL A 683 -12.25 16.65 -7.54
C VAL A 683 -13.60 15.98 -7.87
N ASP A 684 -14.65 16.78 -8.18
CA ASP A 684 -15.95 16.24 -8.59
C ASP A 684 -15.84 15.45 -9.91
N LEU A 685 -15.08 15.96 -10.89
CA LEU A 685 -14.82 15.27 -12.15
C LEU A 685 -14.14 13.92 -11.91
N LEU A 686 -13.07 13.89 -11.10
CA LEU A 686 -12.33 12.66 -10.80
C LEU A 686 -13.22 11.62 -10.10
N VAL A 687 -14.02 12.04 -9.13
CA VAL A 687 -14.96 11.12 -8.45
C VAL A 687 -15.97 10.55 -9.45
N ASN A 688 -16.52 11.37 -10.35
CA ASN A 688 -17.46 10.92 -11.38
C ASN A 688 -16.83 9.91 -12.35
N VAL A 689 -15.56 10.16 -12.77
CA VAL A 689 -14.79 9.23 -13.60
C VAL A 689 -14.44 7.96 -12.84
N GLY A 690 -14.10 8.08 -11.55
CA GLY A 690 -13.85 6.93 -10.67
C GLY A 690 -15.09 6.05 -10.47
N ASP A 691 -16.27 6.66 -10.30
CA ASP A 691 -17.56 5.95 -10.20
C ASP A 691 -17.86 5.22 -11.51
N MET A 692 -17.55 5.81 -12.67
CA MET A 692 -17.68 5.16 -13.99
C MET A 692 -16.74 3.97 -14.09
N ALA A 693 -15.46 4.15 -13.77
CA ALA A 693 -14.44 3.09 -13.81
C ALA A 693 -14.80 1.89 -12.90
N HIS A 694 -15.38 2.17 -11.73
CA HIS A 694 -15.81 1.14 -10.78
C HIS A 694 -17.09 0.41 -11.21
N SER A 695 -17.96 1.07 -11.98
CA SER A 695 -19.35 0.59 -12.23
C SER A 695 -19.55 0.03 -13.63
N VAL A 696 -18.64 0.28 -14.56
CA VAL A 696 -18.78 -0.10 -15.97
C VAL A 696 -17.58 -0.93 -16.42
N ASP A 697 -17.62 -2.24 -16.14
CA ASP A 697 -16.57 -3.19 -16.52
C ASP A 697 -16.30 -3.24 -18.05
N ALA A 698 -17.24 -2.72 -18.85
CA ALA A 698 -17.10 -2.70 -20.31
C ALA A 698 -16.13 -1.62 -20.82
N VAL A 699 -15.69 -0.67 -19.99
CA VAL A 699 -14.73 0.38 -20.37
C VAL A 699 -13.31 -0.12 -20.14
N ALA A 700 -12.58 -0.37 -21.23
CA ALA A 700 -11.15 -0.75 -21.17
C ALA A 700 -10.24 0.47 -21.05
N GLU A 701 -10.61 1.56 -21.71
CA GLU A 701 -9.82 2.80 -21.78
C GLU A 701 -10.74 4.01 -21.94
N LEU A 702 -10.45 5.05 -21.19
CA LEU A 702 -10.98 6.40 -21.38
C LEU A 702 -9.81 7.37 -21.43
N ASP A 703 -9.78 8.25 -22.42
CA ASP A 703 -8.88 9.41 -22.46
C ASP A 703 -9.70 10.69 -22.68
N LEU A 704 -9.77 11.52 -21.66
CA LEU A 704 -10.30 12.88 -21.70
C LEU A 704 -9.11 13.85 -21.80
N ASN A 705 -8.72 14.18 -23.01
CA ASN A 705 -7.54 15.01 -23.29
C ASN A 705 -7.73 15.90 -24.53
N PRO A 706 -7.80 17.23 -24.36
CA PRO A 706 -7.75 17.94 -23.06
C PRO A 706 -9.11 18.10 -22.35
N VAL A 707 -9.05 18.26 -21.06
CA VAL A 707 -10.09 18.84 -20.23
C VAL A 707 -9.67 20.26 -19.87
N PHE A 708 -10.44 21.28 -20.21
CA PHE A 708 -10.17 22.66 -19.82
C PHE A 708 -10.85 22.95 -18.48
N VAL A 709 -10.08 23.32 -17.48
CA VAL A 709 -10.62 23.76 -16.18
C VAL A 709 -10.77 25.27 -16.20
N THR A 710 -12.01 25.72 -16.41
CA THR A 710 -12.39 27.12 -16.53
C THR A 710 -12.98 27.66 -15.21
N GLU A 711 -13.32 28.96 -15.15
CA GLU A 711 -14.03 29.53 -13.99
C GLU A 711 -15.41 28.87 -13.74
N ASP A 712 -16.07 28.38 -14.78
CA ASP A 712 -17.34 27.67 -14.71
C ASP A 712 -17.17 26.17 -14.35
N GLY A 713 -15.95 25.67 -14.29
CA GLY A 713 -15.59 24.28 -13.99
C GLY A 713 -14.90 23.56 -15.16
N PRO A 714 -14.61 22.26 -14.97
CA PRO A 714 -13.98 21.44 -16.01
C PRO A 714 -14.93 21.13 -17.15
N VAL A 715 -14.39 21.11 -18.38
CA VAL A 715 -15.11 20.73 -19.59
C VAL A 715 -14.20 19.90 -20.52
N ALA A 716 -14.59 18.66 -20.79
CA ALA A 716 -13.88 17.82 -21.74
C ALA A 716 -14.25 18.23 -23.18
N VAL A 717 -13.24 18.56 -23.98
CA VAL A 717 -13.42 18.91 -25.38
C VAL A 717 -13.17 17.74 -26.30
N ASP A 718 -12.45 16.73 -25.84
CA ASP A 718 -12.27 15.46 -26.53
C ASP A 718 -12.43 14.27 -25.59
N ALA A 719 -12.87 13.15 -26.13
CA ALA A 719 -13.01 11.90 -25.41
C ALA A 719 -12.76 10.72 -26.37
N LEU A 720 -11.87 9.83 -25.94
CA LEU A 720 -11.71 8.51 -26.53
C LEU A 720 -12.18 7.49 -25.51
N VAL A 721 -13.12 6.65 -25.89
CA VAL A 721 -13.61 5.55 -25.04
C VAL A 721 -13.46 4.26 -25.83
N ARG A 722 -12.68 3.32 -25.30
CA ARG A 722 -12.52 1.97 -25.85
C ARG A 722 -13.23 0.97 -24.94
N THR A 723 -13.97 0.08 -25.51
CA THR A 723 -14.67 -0.99 -24.79
C THR A 723 -13.89 -2.30 -24.82
N CYS A 724 -14.09 -3.13 -23.79
CA CYS A 724 -13.54 -4.48 -23.69
C CYS A 724 -14.09 -5.41 -24.79
N GLU A 725 -13.32 -6.47 -25.20
CA GLU A 725 -13.69 -7.48 -26.18
C GLU A 725 -14.93 -8.33 -25.79
#